data_e4929ed73544a9561c1b2ddae29fd27c
#
_entry.id   e4929ed73544a9561c1b2ddae29fd27c
#
_cell.length_a   1.000
_cell.length_b   1.000
_cell.length_c   1.000
_cell.angle_alpha   90.00
_cell.angle_beta   90.00
_cell.angle_gamma   90.00
#
_symmetry.space_group_name_H-M   'P 1'
#
loop_
_entity.id
_entity.type
_entity.pdbx_description
1 polymer ?
#
loop_
_entity_poly.entity_id
_entity_poly.type
_entity_poly.pdbx_seq_one_letter_code
_entity_poly.pdbx_strand_id
1 'polypeptide(L)'
;MPGPVGDGLGMGDVTDATEKPTGDTVAPTPFHDLQDYIALPRLSGLAMSPDGSRLVTTVSAPDPDRTRYLTALWEIDPSGARPARRLTRSAAGEQGAVFTPGGDLLFVSTRPGPDEKPKERTPAALWMLPAGGGEARLVGTRPGGVGAPVVAAEAGTVVVTSMTLPGAITGSDDQQRRDARTDKKVTAILHSGYPVRFWDHDLGPDRPRLLAGEVPAGDHEVEWADLTPDPGGALLDSSADISPDGTTVVTDWQIAEPFGSARRILVAIDVATGERRTLADDPGFEFSGARISPDGRTVAVIRESRSTPAAAPRVDLVLVPLAGGETPGVRELTREWDRWPAEVRWTPDGSALIVVADSDGRSPLFRVAVADGAVTRLTGDDGAYTDPRVSPDGRHVYALRGAVDAPPAPVRLDAHAPDQRPQPLPGPAGRPALPGTMSEITTTAEDGTPLRAWLALPGNATDEPAPLLLWIHGGPLGSWNTWQWRWNPWLMVARGYAVLLPDPALSTGYGQEFIDRGWGEWSRAPYTDLLALTDAAQARPEVDATRTAAMGGSFGGYMANWIAGHTDRFAAIVTHASLWALDQFGPTTDAAFYWSREMTAEMAAANSPHVHADAITTPMLVIHGDKDYRVPIGEGLRLWWDLMSRQEDPEGQPHRFLYFPDENHWILTPQHAIVWYQTVTGFLDHHVLGKDFEVPELLY
;
A
#
# COMPACT_ATOMS: atom_id res chain seq x y z
N MET A 1 64.71 35.69 4.10
CA MET A 1 65.50 36.50 5.06
C MET A 1 65.14 37.98 4.85
N PRO A 2 65.11 38.82 5.87
CA PRO A 2 64.68 38.63 7.26
C PRO A 2 63.51 39.57 7.64
N GLY A 3 62.95 39.35 8.88
CA GLY A 3 62.09 40.30 9.56
C GLY A 3 62.88 41.56 10.08
N PRO A 4 62.41 42.35 11.02
CA PRO A 4 61.72 41.97 12.26
C PRO A 4 60.64 42.97 12.83
N VAL A 5 59.90 42.49 13.87
CA VAL A 5 59.57 42.99 15.22
C VAL A 5 59.03 44.44 15.43
N GLY A 6 57.94 44.53 16.21
CA GLY A 6 57.48 45.76 16.91
C GLY A 6 56.30 45.46 17.85
N ASP A 7 56.59 45.46 19.15
CA ASP A 7 55.69 45.30 20.30
C ASP A 7 54.67 46.45 20.47
N GLY A 8 53.52 46.12 21.10
CA GLY A 8 52.60 47.17 21.64
C GLY A 8 51.48 46.54 22.50
N LEU A 9 51.73 46.43 23.80
CA LEU A 9 50.76 46.10 24.84
C LEU A 9 49.70 47.19 25.02
N GLY A 10 48.40 46.73 25.06
CA GLY A 10 47.28 47.54 25.54
C GLY A 10 46.30 46.64 26.26
N MET A 11 46.30 46.70 27.60
CA MET A 11 45.26 46.15 28.47
C MET A 11 43.96 46.93 28.31
N GLY A 12 42.85 46.26 28.13
CA GLY A 12 41.50 46.84 28.17
C GLY A 12 40.48 45.79 28.54
N ASP A 13 39.89 45.96 29.67
CA ASP A 13 38.74 45.41 30.38
C ASP A 13 38.00 44.17 29.80
N VAL A 14 38.00 43.12 30.60
CA VAL A 14 37.10 41.97 30.55
C VAL A 14 35.73 42.39 31.11
N THR A 15 34.74 42.56 30.24
CA THR A 15 33.33 42.50 30.65
C THR A 15 32.83 41.09 30.32
N ASP A 16 32.58 40.35 31.38
CA ASP A 16 31.92 39.04 31.41
C ASP A 16 30.47 39.18 30.92
N ALA A 17 30.22 38.83 29.64
CA ALA A 17 28.88 38.63 29.11
C ALA A 17 28.69 37.12 28.95
N THR A 18 28.15 36.51 29.98
CA THR A 18 27.58 35.14 29.87
C THR A 18 26.41 35.18 28.90
N GLU A 19 26.71 34.94 27.62
CA GLU A 19 25.68 34.52 26.67
C GLU A 19 25.12 33.14 27.12
N LYS A 20 23.84 33.15 27.54
CA LYS A 20 23.07 31.91 27.66
C LYS A 20 23.09 31.21 26.29
N PRO A 21 23.31 29.89 26.21
CA PRO A 21 23.15 29.17 24.98
C PRO A 21 21.69 29.33 24.50
N THR A 22 21.49 29.98 23.37
CA THR A 22 20.24 30.02 22.63
C THR A 22 19.90 28.57 22.30
N GLY A 23 18.66 28.17 22.63
CA GLY A 23 18.15 26.79 22.55
C GLY A 23 18.60 26.05 21.32
N ASP A 24 18.88 24.77 21.49
CA ASP A 24 19.22 23.83 20.43
C ASP A 24 18.08 23.82 19.37
N THR A 25 18.28 24.55 18.28
CA THR A 25 17.40 24.46 17.11
C THR A 25 17.60 23.09 16.53
N VAL A 26 16.55 22.25 16.53
CA VAL A 26 16.54 20.95 15.88
C VAL A 26 17.04 21.13 14.45
N ALA A 27 18.07 20.38 14.06
CA ALA A 27 18.66 20.46 12.73
C ALA A 27 17.57 20.16 11.66
N PRO A 28 17.53 20.89 10.53
CA PRO A 28 16.58 20.64 9.47
C PRO A 28 16.64 19.20 8.98
N THR A 29 15.48 18.56 8.82
CA THR A 29 15.31 17.21 8.28
C THR A 29 14.58 17.27 6.94
N PRO A 30 14.54 16.22 6.13
CA PRO A 30 13.80 16.21 4.86
C PRO A 30 12.29 16.51 5.00
N PHE A 31 11.75 16.48 6.21
CA PHE A 31 10.33 16.76 6.47
C PHE A 31 10.01 18.25 6.62
N HIS A 32 11.02 19.11 6.70
CA HIS A 32 10.84 20.57 6.75
C HIS A 32 10.67 21.18 5.34
N ASP A 33 11.09 20.47 4.29
CA ASP A 33 10.92 20.87 2.89
C ASP A 33 10.22 19.75 2.09
N LEU A 34 9.10 20.09 1.46
CA LEU A 34 8.33 19.14 0.66
C LEU A 34 9.09 18.63 -0.57
N GLN A 35 9.99 19.44 -1.14
CA GLN A 35 10.84 19.05 -2.24
C GLN A 35 11.88 18.01 -1.82
N ASP A 36 12.42 18.13 -0.60
CA ASP A 36 13.33 17.13 -0.03
C ASP A 36 12.57 15.85 0.34
N TYR A 37 11.35 15.98 0.86
CA TYR A 37 10.50 14.84 1.20
C TYR A 37 10.15 13.99 -0.03
N ILE A 38 9.67 14.60 -1.12
CA ILE A 38 9.33 13.84 -2.33
C ILE A 38 10.56 13.20 -2.98
N ALA A 39 11.76 13.75 -2.74
CA ALA A 39 13.02 13.23 -3.26
C ALA A 39 13.54 11.98 -2.51
N LEU A 40 12.96 11.64 -1.34
CA LEU A 40 13.35 10.44 -0.59
C LEU A 40 13.14 9.18 -1.43
N PRO A 41 14.17 8.32 -1.59
CA PRO A 41 14.04 7.07 -2.34
C PRO A 41 13.06 6.10 -1.68
N ARG A 42 12.18 5.50 -2.48
CA ARG A 42 11.12 4.58 -2.03
C ARG A 42 11.45 3.17 -2.50
N LEU A 43 11.70 2.28 -1.56
CA LEU A 43 12.00 0.88 -1.84
C LEU A 43 10.72 0.05 -1.86
N SER A 44 10.64 -0.89 -2.82
CA SER A 44 9.55 -1.87 -2.92
C SER A 44 10.01 -3.11 -3.67
N GLY A 45 9.39 -4.25 -3.35
CA GLY A 45 9.70 -5.52 -3.99
C GLY A 45 11.11 -6.02 -3.67
N LEU A 46 11.22 -7.32 -3.45
CA LEU A 46 12.50 -7.98 -3.22
C LEU A 46 12.54 -9.30 -4.00
N ALA A 47 13.59 -9.53 -4.78
CA ALA A 47 13.83 -10.78 -5.50
C ALA A 47 15.18 -11.35 -5.12
N MET A 48 15.27 -12.67 -4.95
CA MET A 48 16.51 -13.38 -4.64
C MET A 48 16.90 -14.30 -5.78
N SER A 49 18.20 -14.32 -6.13
CA SER A 49 18.73 -15.25 -7.11
C SER A 49 18.68 -16.70 -6.60
N PRO A 50 18.55 -17.71 -7.51
CA PRO A 50 18.44 -19.10 -7.11
C PRO A 50 19.63 -19.65 -6.29
N ASP A 51 20.81 -19.05 -6.45
CA ASP A 51 22.02 -19.38 -5.68
C ASP A 51 22.15 -18.59 -4.36
N GLY A 52 21.21 -17.67 -4.09
CA GLY A 52 21.21 -16.82 -2.90
C GLY A 52 22.28 -15.73 -2.86
N SER A 53 23.04 -15.55 -3.94
CA SER A 53 24.17 -14.60 -3.96
C SER A 53 23.77 -13.16 -4.25
N ARG A 54 22.54 -12.91 -4.75
CA ARG A 54 22.04 -11.60 -5.17
C ARG A 54 20.65 -11.35 -4.64
N LEU A 55 20.42 -10.13 -4.16
CA LEU A 55 19.09 -9.58 -3.90
C LEU A 55 18.85 -8.39 -4.83
N VAL A 56 17.65 -8.23 -5.35
CA VAL A 56 17.27 -7.09 -6.19
C VAL A 56 16.01 -6.45 -5.63
N THR A 57 16.01 -5.12 -5.51
CA THR A 57 14.86 -4.31 -5.11
C THR A 57 14.57 -3.24 -6.14
N THR A 58 13.34 -2.78 -6.19
CA THR A 58 12.93 -1.61 -6.99
C THR A 58 13.05 -0.35 -6.13
N VAL A 59 13.68 0.69 -6.69
CA VAL A 59 13.76 2.02 -6.06
C VAL A 59 13.03 3.01 -6.92
N SER A 60 12.05 3.70 -6.35
CA SER A 60 11.32 4.78 -6.97
C SER A 60 11.86 6.13 -6.48
N ALA A 61 12.16 7.04 -7.39
CA ALA A 61 12.60 8.41 -7.11
C ALA A 61 11.99 9.36 -8.17
N PRO A 62 11.85 10.66 -7.87
CA PRO A 62 11.34 11.60 -8.86
C PRO A 62 12.24 11.66 -10.11
N ASP A 63 11.63 11.95 -11.24
CA ASP A 63 12.35 12.33 -12.46
C ASP A 63 13.05 13.69 -12.29
N PRO A 64 13.91 14.12 -13.24
CA PRO A 64 14.63 15.41 -13.12
C PRO A 64 13.71 16.62 -12.96
N ASP A 65 12.52 16.58 -13.56
CA ASP A 65 11.53 17.67 -13.49
C ASP A 65 10.60 17.54 -12.27
N ARG A 66 10.74 16.46 -11.49
CA ARG A 66 9.95 16.12 -10.30
C ARG A 66 8.44 16.06 -10.56
N THR A 67 8.05 15.65 -11.77
CA THR A 67 6.65 15.55 -12.20
C THR A 67 6.08 14.14 -12.08
N ARG A 68 6.95 13.13 -12.00
CA ARG A 68 6.57 11.71 -11.84
C ARG A 68 7.66 10.94 -11.11
N TYR A 69 7.29 9.80 -10.56
CA TYR A 69 8.27 8.84 -10.02
C TYR A 69 8.77 7.91 -11.12
N LEU A 70 10.09 7.71 -11.15
CA LEU A 70 10.76 6.72 -11.99
C LEU A 70 11.32 5.60 -11.13
N THR A 71 11.15 4.37 -11.59
CA THR A 71 11.67 3.18 -10.93
C THR A 71 12.98 2.72 -11.56
N ALA A 72 13.85 2.14 -10.74
CA ALA A 72 15.09 1.49 -11.17
C ALA A 72 15.36 0.27 -10.31
N LEU A 73 16.02 -0.73 -10.89
CA LEU A 73 16.42 -1.93 -10.17
C LEU A 73 17.80 -1.73 -9.52
N TRP A 74 17.91 -2.15 -8.26
CA TRP A 74 19.14 -2.08 -7.46
C TRP A 74 19.46 -3.45 -6.88
N GLU A 75 20.72 -3.81 -6.94
CA GLU A 75 21.26 -5.02 -6.32
C GLU A 75 21.77 -4.72 -4.91
N ILE A 76 21.42 -5.61 -3.99
CA ILE A 76 21.83 -5.60 -2.58
C ILE A 76 22.66 -6.86 -2.36
N ASP A 77 23.77 -6.71 -1.63
CA ASP A 77 24.60 -7.84 -1.22
C ASP A 77 23.95 -8.57 -0.03
N PRO A 78 23.52 -9.83 -0.17
CA PRO A 78 22.90 -10.59 0.93
C PRO A 78 23.82 -10.80 2.13
N SER A 79 25.15 -10.78 1.91
CA SER A 79 26.14 -10.88 3.00
C SER A 79 26.26 -9.59 3.82
N GLY A 80 25.85 -8.45 3.23
CA GLY A 80 26.02 -7.13 3.83
C GLY A 80 27.43 -6.55 3.74
N ALA A 81 28.36 -7.19 2.99
CA ALA A 81 29.74 -6.75 2.89
C ALA A 81 29.96 -5.61 1.89
N ARG A 82 29.08 -5.48 0.91
CA ARG A 82 29.19 -4.48 -0.19
C ARG A 82 28.02 -3.52 -0.18
N PRO A 83 28.22 -2.25 -0.64
CA PRO A 83 27.12 -1.30 -0.81
C PRO A 83 26.18 -1.75 -1.94
N ALA A 84 24.93 -1.28 -1.88
CA ALA A 84 23.95 -1.49 -2.94
C ALA A 84 24.42 -0.85 -4.26
N ARG A 85 24.05 -1.49 -5.39
CA ARG A 85 24.45 -1.08 -6.73
C ARG A 85 23.24 -0.94 -7.65
N ARG A 86 23.11 0.21 -8.33
CA ARG A 86 22.08 0.41 -9.36
C ARG A 86 22.38 -0.47 -10.57
N LEU A 87 21.38 -1.27 -11.00
CA LEU A 87 21.47 -2.16 -12.16
C LEU A 87 20.95 -1.48 -13.45
N THR A 88 19.85 -0.76 -13.36
CA THR A 88 19.15 -0.21 -14.54
C THR A 88 19.02 1.30 -14.49
N ARG A 89 18.94 1.96 -15.66
CA ARG A 89 18.96 3.42 -15.79
C ARG A 89 18.06 3.96 -16.91
N SER A 90 17.02 3.24 -17.31
CA SER A 90 16.11 3.76 -18.34
C SER A 90 15.31 4.97 -17.82
N ALA A 91 15.07 5.93 -18.70
CA ALA A 91 14.16 7.05 -18.43
C ALA A 91 12.68 6.64 -18.41
N ALA A 92 12.36 5.40 -18.81
CA ALA A 92 11.01 4.85 -18.78
C ALA A 92 10.68 4.12 -17.47
N GLY A 93 11.70 3.79 -16.68
CA GLY A 93 11.58 3.01 -15.45
C GLY A 93 11.58 1.49 -15.66
N GLU A 94 11.92 0.75 -14.61
CA GLU A 94 11.95 -0.71 -14.57
C GLU A 94 11.37 -1.21 -13.24
N GLN A 95 10.60 -2.32 -13.31
CA GLN A 95 9.94 -2.92 -12.15
C GLN A 95 9.64 -4.42 -12.34
N GLY A 96 9.12 -5.09 -11.30
CA GLY A 96 8.69 -6.49 -11.38
C GLY A 96 9.86 -7.45 -11.61
N ALA A 97 10.97 -7.24 -10.92
CA ALA A 97 12.18 -8.07 -11.04
C ALA A 97 11.95 -9.48 -10.52
N VAL A 98 12.35 -10.50 -11.31
CA VAL A 98 12.38 -11.92 -10.91
C VAL A 98 13.56 -12.61 -11.59
N PHE A 99 14.17 -13.59 -10.91
CA PHE A 99 15.25 -14.36 -11.46
C PHE A 99 14.76 -15.61 -12.20
N THR A 100 15.42 -15.95 -13.31
CA THR A 100 15.30 -17.26 -13.94
C THR A 100 16.12 -18.30 -13.17
N PRO A 101 15.91 -19.61 -13.36
CA PRO A 101 16.77 -20.66 -12.78
C PRO A 101 18.25 -20.51 -13.13
N GLY A 102 18.55 -19.93 -14.29
CA GLY A 102 19.92 -19.63 -14.75
C GLY A 102 20.54 -18.38 -14.12
N GLY A 103 19.80 -17.64 -13.29
CA GLY A 103 20.28 -16.43 -12.62
C GLY A 103 20.15 -15.15 -13.47
N ASP A 104 19.56 -15.20 -14.66
CA ASP A 104 19.20 -14.00 -15.43
C ASP A 104 18.05 -13.27 -14.72
N LEU A 105 18.03 -11.94 -14.83
CA LEU A 105 17.02 -11.11 -14.19
C LEU A 105 15.99 -10.63 -15.21
N LEU A 106 14.77 -11.12 -15.11
CA LEU A 106 13.60 -10.61 -15.87
C LEU A 106 13.00 -9.42 -15.16
N PHE A 107 12.49 -8.46 -15.94
CA PHE A 107 11.80 -7.29 -15.42
C PHE A 107 10.93 -6.65 -16.51
N VAL A 108 10.04 -5.74 -16.12
CA VAL A 108 9.13 -5.04 -17.01
C VAL A 108 9.56 -3.59 -17.17
N SER A 109 9.49 -3.07 -18.40
CA SER A 109 9.76 -1.68 -18.71
C SER A 109 8.95 -1.21 -19.93
N THR A 110 8.58 0.08 -19.96
CA THR A 110 7.94 0.76 -21.11
C THR A 110 8.97 1.42 -22.04
N ARG A 111 10.26 1.13 -21.89
CA ARG A 111 11.30 1.64 -22.77
C ARG A 111 11.12 1.10 -24.21
N PRO A 112 11.43 1.90 -25.24
CA PRO A 112 11.35 1.43 -26.62
C PRO A 112 12.32 0.26 -26.87
N GLY A 113 11.96 -0.60 -27.83
CA GLY A 113 12.86 -1.62 -28.35
C GLY A 113 14.10 -1.03 -29.00
N PRO A 114 15.14 -1.85 -29.29
CA PRO A 114 16.45 -1.37 -29.80
C PRO A 114 16.33 -0.54 -31.09
N ASP A 115 15.38 -0.85 -31.96
CA ASP A 115 15.15 -0.20 -33.25
C ASP A 115 13.89 0.68 -33.28
N GLU A 116 13.22 0.87 -32.13
CA GLU A 116 11.99 1.65 -32.02
C GLU A 116 12.25 3.08 -31.56
N LYS A 117 11.53 4.02 -32.19
CA LYS A 117 11.46 5.39 -31.69
C LYS A 117 10.53 5.45 -30.48
N PRO A 118 10.83 6.30 -29.48
CA PRO A 118 9.90 6.56 -28.39
C PRO A 118 8.53 6.94 -28.94
N LYS A 119 7.48 6.26 -28.44
CA LYS A 119 6.08 6.58 -28.72
C LYS A 119 5.49 7.28 -27.49
N GLU A 120 4.42 8.04 -27.68
CA GLU A 120 3.71 8.71 -26.58
C GLU A 120 3.23 7.71 -25.52
N ARG A 121 2.86 6.50 -25.94
CA ARG A 121 2.57 5.33 -25.07
C ARG A 121 3.22 4.09 -25.65
N THR A 122 4.27 3.61 -25.02
CA THR A 122 4.87 2.31 -25.30
C THR A 122 4.29 1.29 -24.34
N PRO A 123 3.67 0.18 -24.82
CA PRO A 123 3.23 -0.89 -23.92
C PRO A 123 4.40 -1.46 -23.12
N ALA A 124 4.13 -1.87 -21.90
CA ALA A 124 5.15 -2.53 -21.08
C ALA A 124 5.59 -3.84 -21.73
N ALA A 125 6.89 -4.08 -21.79
CA ALA A 125 7.50 -5.27 -22.37
C ALA A 125 8.38 -6.00 -21.35
N LEU A 126 8.59 -7.30 -21.57
CA LEU A 126 9.46 -8.12 -20.76
C LEU A 126 10.91 -7.97 -21.24
N TRP A 127 11.79 -7.65 -20.33
CA TRP A 127 13.23 -7.47 -20.56
C TRP A 127 14.03 -8.44 -19.69
N MET A 128 15.23 -8.78 -20.13
CA MET A 128 16.16 -9.66 -19.42
C MET A 128 17.52 -9.02 -19.30
N LEU A 129 18.06 -8.96 -18.09
CA LEU A 129 19.45 -8.63 -17.79
C LEU A 129 20.22 -9.93 -17.55
N PRO A 130 21.23 -10.28 -18.38
CA PRO A 130 21.95 -11.53 -18.24
C PRO A 130 22.67 -11.66 -16.88
N ALA A 131 22.74 -12.87 -16.34
CA ALA A 131 23.44 -13.17 -15.08
C ALA A 131 24.91 -12.75 -15.11
N GLY A 132 25.56 -12.92 -16.25
CA GLY A 132 26.95 -12.49 -16.47
C GLY A 132 27.17 -10.98 -16.62
N GLY A 133 26.09 -10.19 -16.53
CA GLY A 133 26.11 -8.74 -16.79
C GLY A 133 26.01 -8.42 -18.29
N GLY A 134 26.09 -7.14 -18.61
CA GLY A 134 25.91 -6.63 -19.98
C GLY A 134 24.68 -5.76 -20.11
N GLU A 135 24.20 -5.56 -21.35
CA GLU A 135 23.01 -4.80 -21.65
C GLU A 135 21.76 -5.68 -21.55
N ALA A 136 20.68 -5.09 -21.06
CA ALA A 136 19.41 -5.81 -21.03
C ALA A 136 18.80 -5.91 -22.43
N ARG A 137 18.28 -7.09 -22.78
CA ARG A 137 17.61 -7.36 -24.05
C ARG A 137 16.10 -7.48 -23.89
N LEU A 138 15.39 -7.13 -24.95
CA LEU A 138 13.95 -7.36 -25.08
C LEU A 138 13.72 -8.86 -25.25
N VAL A 139 12.80 -9.45 -24.46
CA VAL A 139 12.50 -10.87 -24.55
C VAL A 139 11.02 -11.18 -24.78
N GLY A 140 10.12 -10.21 -24.61
CA GLY A 140 8.72 -10.47 -24.92
C GLY A 140 7.88 -9.21 -24.98
N THR A 141 7.03 -9.13 -25.99
CA THR A 141 6.09 -8.03 -26.21
C THR A 141 4.66 -8.52 -26.33
N ARG A 142 3.70 -7.64 -26.01
CA ARG A 142 2.27 -7.82 -26.27
C ARG A 142 1.63 -6.47 -26.58
N PRO A 143 0.63 -6.40 -27.46
CA PRO A 143 -0.03 -5.13 -27.82
C PRO A 143 -0.67 -4.41 -26.63
N GLY A 144 -1.22 -5.15 -25.66
CA GLY A 144 -1.76 -4.60 -24.41
C GLY A 144 -0.77 -4.52 -23.27
N GLY A 145 0.52 -4.76 -23.54
CA GLY A 145 1.59 -4.80 -22.55
C GLY A 145 1.67 -6.13 -21.80
N VAL A 146 2.71 -6.27 -21.00
CA VAL A 146 2.92 -7.41 -20.09
C VAL A 146 3.05 -6.93 -18.65
N GLY A 147 2.44 -7.66 -17.72
CA GLY A 147 2.59 -7.46 -16.28
C GLY A 147 3.86 -8.11 -15.72
N ALA A 148 4.05 -7.98 -14.40
CA ALA A 148 5.19 -8.58 -13.71
C ALA A 148 5.23 -10.10 -13.95
N PRO A 149 6.41 -10.68 -14.27
CA PRO A 149 6.54 -12.10 -14.55
C PRO A 149 6.56 -12.94 -13.27
N VAL A 150 6.05 -14.18 -13.40
CA VAL A 150 6.30 -15.27 -12.45
C VAL A 150 7.06 -16.35 -13.20
N VAL A 151 8.08 -16.96 -12.57
CA VAL A 151 9.00 -17.88 -13.24
C VAL A 151 9.06 -19.20 -12.48
N ALA A 152 8.94 -20.31 -13.23
CA ALA A 152 9.12 -21.67 -12.70
C ALA A 152 10.57 -21.86 -12.22
N ALA A 153 10.71 -22.33 -10.98
CA ALA A 153 12.02 -22.40 -10.32
C ALA A 153 13.00 -23.40 -10.96
N GLU A 154 12.51 -24.44 -11.66
CA GLU A 154 13.30 -25.49 -12.26
C GLU A 154 13.29 -25.43 -13.81
N ALA A 155 12.13 -25.20 -14.41
CA ALA A 155 11.95 -25.22 -15.86
C ALA A 155 12.28 -23.89 -16.55
N GLY A 156 12.14 -22.76 -15.86
CA GLY A 156 12.33 -21.43 -16.46
C GLY A 156 11.15 -20.93 -17.29
N THR A 157 10.04 -21.66 -17.32
CA THR A 157 8.78 -21.19 -17.90
C THR A 157 8.36 -19.89 -17.23
N VAL A 158 8.06 -18.88 -18.04
CA VAL A 158 7.60 -17.57 -17.55
C VAL A 158 6.12 -17.39 -17.80
N VAL A 159 5.41 -16.88 -16.80
CA VAL A 159 4.00 -16.53 -16.89
C VAL A 159 3.86 -15.00 -16.68
N VAL A 160 3.06 -14.37 -17.52
CA VAL A 160 2.75 -12.93 -17.43
C VAL A 160 1.25 -12.70 -17.58
N THR A 161 0.78 -11.59 -17.03
CA THR A 161 -0.54 -11.06 -17.36
C THR A 161 -0.42 -10.13 -18.57
N SER A 162 -1.37 -10.19 -19.51
CA SER A 162 -1.46 -9.23 -20.61
C SER A 162 -2.91 -8.82 -20.85
N MET A 163 -3.12 -7.52 -21.04
CA MET A 163 -4.43 -6.98 -21.42
C MET A 163 -4.72 -7.31 -22.88
N THR A 164 -5.77 -8.05 -23.16
CA THR A 164 -6.09 -8.54 -24.51
C THR A 164 -7.54 -8.26 -24.84
N LEU A 165 -7.80 -7.75 -26.07
CA LEU A 165 -9.17 -7.47 -26.53
C LEU A 165 -10.00 -8.75 -26.68
N PRO A 166 -11.31 -8.71 -26.37
CA PRO A 166 -12.19 -9.86 -26.55
C PRO A 166 -12.19 -10.39 -27.99
N GLY A 167 -12.13 -11.71 -28.13
CA GLY A 167 -12.08 -12.40 -29.42
C GLY A 167 -10.75 -12.32 -30.16
N ALA A 168 -9.72 -11.66 -29.60
CA ALA A 168 -8.37 -11.73 -30.14
C ALA A 168 -7.76 -13.10 -29.86
N ILE A 169 -7.19 -13.73 -30.91
CA ILE A 169 -6.58 -15.07 -30.86
C ILE A 169 -5.04 -14.95 -30.80
N THR A 170 -4.48 -14.00 -31.55
CA THR A 170 -3.04 -13.76 -31.62
C THR A 170 -2.70 -12.32 -31.25
N GLY A 171 -1.43 -12.06 -30.96
CA GLY A 171 -0.96 -10.69 -30.74
C GLY A 171 -1.21 -9.78 -31.95
N SER A 172 -1.06 -10.30 -33.17
CA SER A 172 -1.35 -9.53 -34.39
C SER A 172 -2.84 -9.19 -34.53
N ASP A 173 -3.74 -10.12 -34.20
CA ASP A 173 -5.19 -9.87 -34.22
C ASP A 173 -5.57 -8.83 -33.15
N ASP A 174 -5.00 -8.93 -31.94
CA ASP A 174 -5.20 -7.94 -30.88
C ASP A 174 -4.73 -6.53 -31.32
N GLN A 175 -3.55 -6.44 -31.96
CA GLN A 175 -3.04 -5.16 -32.50
C GLN A 175 -3.98 -4.60 -33.55
N GLN A 176 -4.41 -5.37 -34.52
CA GLN A 176 -5.33 -4.91 -35.58
C GLN A 176 -6.66 -4.37 -34.98
N ARG A 177 -7.19 -5.01 -33.96
CA ARG A 177 -8.41 -4.56 -33.27
C ARG A 177 -8.17 -3.23 -32.52
N ARG A 178 -7.01 -3.08 -31.87
CA ARG A 178 -6.60 -1.84 -31.20
C ARG A 178 -6.45 -0.70 -32.21
N ASP A 179 -5.77 -0.94 -33.32
CA ASP A 179 -5.58 0.03 -34.42
C ASP A 179 -6.93 0.46 -35.00
N ALA A 180 -7.83 -0.48 -35.28
CA ALA A 180 -9.15 -0.16 -35.79
C ALA A 180 -10.00 0.71 -34.84
N ARG A 181 -9.87 0.51 -33.54
CA ARG A 181 -10.53 1.36 -32.53
C ARG A 181 -9.90 2.76 -32.48
N THR A 182 -8.57 2.82 -32.51
CA THR A 182 -7.80 4.06 -32.47
C THR A 182 -8.07 4.92 -33.70
N ASP A 183 -8.02 4.34 -34.90
CA ASP A 183 -8.26 5.03 -36.14
C ASP A 183 -9.67 5.62 -36.24
N LYS A 184 -10.65 4.90 -35.72
CA LYS A 184 -12.05 5.34 -35.66
C LYS A 184 -12.37 6.17 -34.42
N LYS A 185 -11.42 6.40 -33.50
CA LYS A 185 -11.58 7.12 -32.22
C LYS A 185 -12.71 6.55 -31.36
N VAL A 186 -12.87 5.22 -31.31
CA VAL A 186 -13.88 4.53 -30.51
C VAL A 186 -13.32 4.21 -29.13
N THR A 187 -13.81 4.90 -28.10
CA THR A 187 -13.49 4.66 -26.69
C THR A 187 -14.60 3.95 -25.94
N ALA A 188 -15.78 3.82 -26.52
CA ALA A 188 -16.95 3.20 -25.90
C ALA A 188 -16.70 1.74 -25.47
N ILE A 189 -17.22 1.36 -24.30
CA ILE A 189 -17.16 0.00 -23.74
C ILE A 189 -18.60 -0.46 -23.51
N LEU A 190 -18.90 -1.70 -23.92
CA LEU A 190 -20.17 -2.34 -23.64
C LEU A 190 -19.96 -3.38 -22.51
N HIS A 191 -20.58 -3.12 -21.36
CA HIS A 191 -20.56 -4.01 -20.23
C HIS A 191 -21.80 -4.90 -20.18
N SER A 192 -21.63 -6.16 -19.77
CA SER A 192 -22.69 -7.12 -19.48
C SER A 192 -22.60 -7.69 -18.06
N GLY A 193 -21.67 -7.17 -17.25
CA GLY A 193 -21.43 -7.61 -15.88
C GLY A 193 -20.94 -6.46 -15.00
N TYR A 194 -20.75 -6.74 -13.74
CA TYR A 194 -20.26 -5.82 -12.71
C TYR A 194 -18.91 -6.35 -12.19
N PRO A 195 -17.97 -5.45 -11.77
CA PRO A 195 -17.99 -3.99 -11.87
C PRO A 195 -17.63 -3.49 -13.27
N VAL A 196 -17.87 -2.20 -13.55
CA VAL A 196 -17.48 -1.51 -14.79
C VAL A 196 -16.21 -0.67 -14.65
N ARG A 197 -15.80 -0.42 -13.41
CA ARG A 197 -14.63 0.34 -12.99
C ARG A 197 -13.97 -0.39 -11.84
N PHE A 198 -12.68 -0.20 -11.66
CA PHE A 198 -11.94 -0.72 -10.53
C PHE A 198 -10.82 0.24 -10.17
N TRP A 199 -10.75 0.63 -8.92
CA TRP A 199 -9.76 1.51 -8.32
C TRP A 199 -9.66 2.89 -9.00
N ASP A 200 -9.01 3.02 -10.16
CA ASP A 200 -8.74 4.26 -10.89
C ASP A 200 -8.93 4.15 -12.41
N HIS A 201 -9.41 3.02 -12.91
CA HIS A 201 -9.53 2.78 -14.34
C HIS A 201 -10.84 2.08 -14.73
N ASP A 202 -11.26 2.36 -15.96
CA ASP A 202 -12.38 1.65 -16.57
C ASP A 202 -11.99 0.21 -16.89
N LEU A 203 -12.90 -0.73 -16.67
CA LEU A 203 -12.69 -2.15 -16.97
C LEU A 203 -13.07 -2.48 -18.41
N GLY A 204 -12.07 -2.58 -19.26
CA GLY A 204 -12.23 -2.96 -20.65
C GLY A 204 -11.91 -1.83 -21.64
N PRO A 205 -12.12 -2.10 -22.95
CA PRO A 205 -12.70 -3.33 -23.51
C PRO A 205 -11.82 -4.56 -23.41
N ASP A 206 -10.51 -4.42 -23.21
CA ASP A 206 -9.58 -5.52 -23.01
C ASP A 206 -9.71 -6.13 -21.60
N ARG A 207 -9.25 -7.36 -21.48
CA ARG A 207 -9.31 -8.14 -20.23
C ARG A 207 -7.96 -8.74 -19.93
N PRO A 208 -7.58 -8.89 -18.65
CA PRO A 208 -6.35 -9.57 -18.29
C PRO A 208 -6.44 -11.05 -18.69
N ARG A 209 -5.37 -11.55 -19.33
CA ARG A 209 -5.16 -12.97 -19.65
C ARG A 209 -3.82 -13.40 -19.09
N LEU A 210 -3.72 -14.67 -18.72
CA LEU A 210 -2.46 -15.32 -18.35
C LEU A 210 -1.83 -15.93 -19.61
N LEU A 211 -0.61 -15.55 -19.88
CA LEU A 211 0.20 -16.05 -20.98
C LEU A 211 1.43 -16.76 -20.42
N ALA A 212 1.79 -17.88 -21.00
CA ALA A 212 3.00 -18.63 -20.65
C ALA A 212 3.94 -18.76 -21.84
N GLY A 213 5.24 -18.91 -21.58
CA GLY A 213 6.25 -19.20 -22.59
C GLY A 213 7.61 -19.44 -22.00
N GLU A 214 8.55 -19.86 -22.84
CA GLU A 214 9.95 -20.09 -22.45
C GLU A 214 10.80 -18.90 -22.87
N VAL A 215 11.70 -18.46 -21.98
CA VAL A 215 12.67 -17.40 -22.31
C VAL A 215 13.72 -17.98 -23.25
N PRO A 216 13.80 -17.50 -24.51
CA PRO A 216 14.74 -18.08 -25.48
C PRO A 216 16.19 -17.72 -25.13
N ALA A 217 17.11 -18.66 -25.41
CA ALA A 217 18.55 -18.47 -25.18
C ALA A 217 19.21 -17.42 -26.10
N GLY A 218 18.59 -17.08 -27.26
CA GLY A 218 19.09 -16.15 -28.28
C GLY A 218 18.30 -14.84 -28.30
N ASP A 219 18.45 -14.09 -29.41
CA ASP A 219 17.80 -12.77 -29.63
C ASP A 219 16.35 -12.85 -30.13
N HIS A 220 15.71 -13.98 -29.92
CA HIS A 220 14.29 -14.15 -30.25
C HIS A 220 13.42 -13.73 -29.08
N GLU A 221 12.18 -13.32 -29.38
CA GLU A 221 11.17 -13.08 -28.35
C GLU A 221 10.48 -14.38 -27.93
N VAL A 222 9.88 -14.35 -26.73
CA VAL A 222 9.04 -15.43 -26.19
C VAL A 222 7.85 -15.67 -27.10
N GLU A 223 7.62 -16.94 -27.45
CA GLU A 223 6.35 -17.37 -28.07
C GLU A 223 5.31 -17.59 -26.97
N TRP A 224 4.31 -16.72 -26.92
CA TRP A 224 3.29 -16.73 -25.90
C TRP A 224 2.15 -17.69 -26.21
N ALA A 225 1.90 -18.64 -25.31
CA ALA A 225 0.68 -19.43 -25.26
C ALA A 225 -0.34 -18.75 -24.34
N ASP A 226 -1.56 -18.57 -24.84
CA ASP A 226 -2.67 -18.00 -24.06
C ASP A 226 -3.34 -19.10 -23.23
N LEU A 227 -3.15 -19.05 -21.90
CA LEU A 227 -3.73 -20.02 -20.98
C LEU A 227 -5.19 -19.74 -20.64
N THR A 228 -5.67 -18.53 -20.91
CA THR A 228 -7.01 -18.07 -20.51
C THR A 228 -7.68 -17.27 -21.63
N PRO A 229 -8.00 -17.87 -22.78
CA PRO A 229 -8.42 -17.14 -23.99
C PRO A 229 -9.73 -16.37 -23.83
N ASP A 230 -10.59 -16.69 -22.88
CA ASP A 230 -11.85 -15.96 -22.62
C ASP A 230 -12.18 -15.96 -21.12
N PRO A 231 -11.39 -15.25 -20.27
CA PRO A 231 -11.59 -15.26 -18.83
C PRO A 231 -12.75 -14.37 -18.36
N GLY A 232 -13.28 -13.52 -19.25
CA GLY A 232 -14.23 -12.48 -18.81
C GLY A 232 -13.62 -11.55 -17.76
N GLY A 233 -14.27 -11.43 -16.60
CA GLY A 233 -13.78 -10.67 -15.44
C GLY A 233 -13.03 -11.51 -14.40
N ALA A 234 -12.75 -12.79 -14.70
CA ALA A 234 -12.28 -13.74 -13.68
C ALA A 234 -10.87 -13.46 -13.13
N LEU A 235 -10.03 -12.76 -13.90
CA LEU A 235 -8.66 -12.41 -13.52
C LEU A 235 -8.51 -10.96 -13.04
N LEU A 236 -9.61 -10.28 -12.74
CA LEU A 236 -9.54 -8.94 -12.16
C LEU A 236 -8.88 -8.99 -10.79
N ASP A 237 -7.77 -8.27 -10.64
CA ASP A 237 -6.99 -8.19 -9.39
C ASP A 237 -6.59 -9.58 -8.84
N SER A 238 -6.27 -10.53 -9.74
CA SER A 238 -5.83 -11.87 -9.38
C SER A 238 -4.31 -11.98 -9.31
N SER A 239 -3.85 -12.93 -8.51
CA SER A 239 -2.43 -13.32 -8.43
C SER A 239 -2.24 -14.70 -9.03
N ALA A 240 -1.05 -14.97 -9.59
CA ALA A 240 -0.70 -16.28 -10.10
C ALA A 240 0.62 -16.77 -9.51
N ASP A 241 0.76 -18.09 -9.42
CA ASP A 241 2.01 -18.78 -9.11
C ASP A 241 2.17 -19.98 -10.05
N ILE A 242 3.39 -20.45 -10.27
CA ILE A 242 3.69 -21.55 -11.18
C ILE A 242 4.46 -22.66 -10.45
N SER A 243 4.14 -23.92 -10.77
CA SER A 243 4.87 -25.07 -10.23
C SER A 243 6.36 -25.03 -10.61
N PRO A 244 7.25 -25.57 -9.76
CA PRO A 244 8.69 -25.56 -10.04
C PRO A 244 9.06 -26.16 -11.39
N ASP A 245 8.36 -27.20 -11.83
CA ASP A 245 8.55 -27.89 -13.12
C ASP A 245 7.94 -27.12 -14.32
N GLY A 246 7.26 -26.00 -14.09
CA GLY A 246 6.67 -25.16 -15.14
C GLY A 246 5.40 -25.71 -15.76
N THR A 247 4.80 -26.78 -15.24
CA THR A 247 3.67 -27.45 -15.87
C THR A 247 2.30 -26.96 -15.45
N THR A 248 2.18 -26.32 -14.28
CA THR A 248 0.90 -25.91 -13.70
C THR A 248 0.94 -24.50 -13.14
N VAL A 249 0.02 -23.65 -13.56
CA VAL A 249 -0.25 -22.33 -12.97
C VAL A 249 -1.40 -22.43 -11.98
N VAL A 250 -1.26 -21.84 -10.81
CA VAL A 250 -2.35 -21.67 -9.83
C VAL A 250 -2.70 -20.19 -9.72
N THR A 251 -4.00 -19.89 -9.74
CA THR A 251 -4.49 -18.51 -9.60
C THR A 251 -5.83 -18.49 -8.88
N ASP A 252 -6.12 -17.37 -8.24
CA ASP A 252 -7.48 -17.07 -7.83
C ASP A 252 -8.31 -16.68 -9.06
N TRP A 253 -9.56 -17.15 -9.08
CA TRP A 253 -10.48 -17.03 -10.21
C TRP A 253 -11.82 -16.52 -9.73
N GLN A 254 -12.19 -15.31 -10.15
CA GLN A 254 -13.45 -14.73 -9.77
C GLN A 254 -14.59 -15.33 -10.60
N ILE A 255 -15.63 -15.82 -9.93
CA ILE A 255 -16.88 -16.26 -10.53
C ILE A 255 -18.00 -15.30 -10.18
N ALA A 256 -18.84 -14.99 -11.18
CA ALA A 256 -20.02 -14.16 -10.98
C ALA A 256 -21.10 -14.95 -10.25
N GLU A 257 -21.80 -14.28 -9.35
CA GLU A 257 -22.94 -14.82 -8.61
C GLU A 257 -24.19 -13.96 -8.85
N PRO A 258 -25.39 -14.45 -8.48
CA PRO A 258 -26.61 -13.65 -8.55
C PRO A 258 -26.50 -12.31 -7.82
N PHE A 259 -27.31 -11.33 -8.24
CA PHE A 259 -27.43 -10.01 -7.63
C PHE A 259 -26.17 -9.14 -7.70
N GLY A 260 -25.32 -9.34 -8.73
CA GLY A 260 -24.08 -8.59 -8.90
C GLY A 260 -22.97 -9.00 -7.93
N SER A 261 -23.16 -10.08 -7.17
CA SER A 261 -22.13 -10.64 -6.29
C SER A 261 -21.06 -11.37 -7.10
N ALA A 262 -19.91 -11.55 -6.47
CA ALA A 262 -18.81 -12.34 -6.99
C ALA A 262 -18.14 -13.12 -5.85
N ARG A 263 -17.38 -14.16 -6.22
CA ARG A 263 -16.61 -14.99 -5.30
C ARG A 263 -15.32 -15.47 -5.95
N ARG A 264 -14.24 -15.51 -5.19
CA ARG A 264 -12.94 -16.00 -5.64
C ARG A 264 -12.74 -17.46 -5.26
N ILE A 265 -12.57 -18.32 -6.25
CA ILE A 265 -12.20 -19.73 -6.09
C ILE A 265 -10.73 -19.93 -6.44
N LEU A 266 -10.14 -21.05 -6.06
CA LEU A 266 -8.78 -21.42 -6.43
C LEU A 266 -8.81 -22.39 -7.61
N VAL A 267 -8.04 -22.10 -8.66
CA VAL A 267 -7.95 -22.95 -9.85
C VAL A 267 -6.50 -23.27 -10.18
N ALA A 268 -6.30 -24.44 -10.82
CA ALA A 268 -5.06 -24.80 -11.49
C ALA A 268 -5.28 -24.86 -13.01
N ILE A 269 -4.29 -24.42 -13.76
CA ILE A 269 -4.30 -24.39 -15.22
C ILE A 269 -3.07 -25.15 -15.72
N ASP A 270 -3.27 -26.15 -16.55
CA ASP A 270 -2.20 -26.89 -17.21
C ASP A 270 -1.56 -26.00 -18.29
N VAL A 271 -0.25 -25.82 -18.23
CA VAL A 271 0.48 -24.89 -19.12
C VAL A 271 0.49 -25.35 -20.57
N ALA A 272 0.53 -26.66 -20.81
CA ALA A 272 0.60 -27.20 -22.16
C ALA A 272 -0.75 -27.18 -22.90
N THR A 273 -1.85 -27.35 -22.17
CA THR A 273 -3.19 -27.50 -22.75
C THR A 273 -4.12 -26.33 -22.51
N GLY A 274 -3.85 -25.49 -21.48
CA GLY A 274 -4.76 -24.47 -20.99
C GLY A 274 -5.97 -25.04 -20.23
N GLU A 275 -6.01 -26.35 -19.98
CA GLU A 275 -7.10 -26.99 -19.25
C GLU A 275 -7.12 -26.49 -17.79
N ARG A 276 -8.28 -25.98 -17.37
CA ARG A 276 -8.50 -25.45 -16.03
C ARG A 276 -9.28 -26.45 -15.18
N ARG A 277 -8.80 -26.67 -13.94
CA ARG A 277 -9.50 -27.45 -12.92
C ARG A 277 -9.61 -26.66 -11.62
N THR A 278 -10.69 -26.85 -10.89
CA THR A 278 -10.91 -26.24 -9.59
C THR A 278 -10.12 -26.98 -8.51
N LEU A 279 -9.39 -26.25 -7.67
CA LEU A 279 -8.68 -26.78 -6.52
C LEU A 279 -9.46 -26.58 -5.21
N ALA A 280 -10.08 -25.41 -5.05
CA ALA A 280 -10.94 -25.11 -3.90
C ALA A 280 -12.08 -24.20 -4.35
N ASP A 281 -13.29 -24.57 -3.94
CA ASP A 281 -14.52 -23.84 -4.20
C ASP A 281 -15.47 -24.07 -3.02
N ASP A 282 -15.70 -23.05 -2.21
CA ASP A 282 -16.61 -23.10 -1.07
C ASP A 282 -17.42 -21.80 -1.03
N PRO A 283 -18.77 -21.88 -1.07
CA PRO A 283 -19.63 -20.68 -1.04
C PRO A 283 -19.45 -19.79 0.20
N GLY A 284 -18.92 -20.33 1.30
CA GLY A 284 -18.65 -19.60 2.53
C GLY A 284 -17.31 -18.88 2.56
N PHE A 285 -16.46 -19.07 1.54
CA PHE A 285 -15.08 -18.57 1.57
C PHE A 285 -14.65 -17.97 0.24
N GLU A 286 -13.60 -17.15 0.30
CA GLU A 286 -12.83 -16.66 -0.83
C GLU A 286 -11.36 -17.06 -0.66
N PHE A 287 -10.63 -17.27 -1.77
CA PHE A 287 -9.25 -17.74 -1.79
C PHE A 287 -8.37 -16.75 -2.54
N SER A 288 -7.20 -16.43 -2.00
CA SER A 288 -6.25 -15.48 -2.62
C SER A 288 -4.79 -15.78 -2.23
N GLY A 289 -3.84 -15.18 -2.93
CA GLY A 289 -2.43 -15.22 -2.53
C GLY A 289 -1.79 -16.62 -2.57
N ALA A 290 -2.22 -17.49 -3.49
CA ALA A 290 -1.74 -18.86 -3.63
C ALA A 290 -0.22 -18.95 -3.84
N ARG A 291 0.43 -19.91 -3.16
CA ARG A 291 1.85 -20.24 -3.33
C ARG A 291 2.05 -21.75 -3.38
N ILE A 292 2.63 -22.23 -4.46
CA ILE A 292 2.93 -23.65 -4.67
C ILE A 292 4.17 -24.02 -3.85
N SER A 293 4.12 -25.17 -3.19
CA SER A 293 5.25 -25.72 -2.42
C SER A 293 6.46 -26.04 -3.32
N PRO A 294 7.69 -26.04 -2.78
CA PRO A 294 8.90 -26.36 -3.55
C PRO A 294 8.89 -27.74 -4.20
N ASP A 295 8.15 -28.70 -3.67
CA ASP A 295 7.99 -30.04 -4.24
C ASP A 295 6.85 -30.16 -5.29
N GLY A 296 6.16 -29.05 -5.57
CA GLY A 296 5.07 -28.99 -6.55
C GLY A 296 3.81 -29.74 -6.16
N ARG A 297 3.59 -30.08 -4.88
CA ARG A 297 2.48 -30.95 -4.47
C ARG A 297 1.36 -30.27 -3.70
N THR A 298 1.67 -29.16 -3.06
CA THR A 298 0.76 -28.47 -2.15
C THR A 298 0.71 -26.99 -2.48
N VAL A 299 -0.46 -26.37 -2.32
CA VAL A 299 -0.66 -24.93 -2.44
C VAL A 299 -0.99 -24.38 -1.07
N ALA A 300 -0.22 -23.43 -0.58
CA ALA A 300 -0.60 -22.58 0.55
C ALA A 300 -1.42 -21.40 0.01
N VAL A 301 -2.58 -21.15 0.60
CA VAL A 301 -3.47 -20.08 0.13
C VAL A 301 -4.13 -19.40 1.32
N ILE A 302 -4.32 -18.09 1.21
CA ILE A 302 -5.09 -17.28 2.15
C ILE A 302 -6.57 -17.57 1.88
N ARG A 303 -7.30 -17.93 2.94
CA ARG A 303 -8.74 -18.14 2.90
C ARG A 303 -9.42 -17.09 3.77
N GLU A 304 -10.40 -16.40 3.19
CA GLU A 304 -11.24 -15.43 3.88
C GLU A 304 -12.68 -15.92 3.96
N SER A 305 -13.28 -15.93 5.15
CA SER A 305 -14.71 -16.21 5.28
C SER A 305 -15.53 -15.04 4.76
N ARG A 306 -16.60 -15.33 4.04
CA ARG A 306 -17.51 -14.28 3.54
C ARG A 306 -18.25 -13.64 4.70
N SER A 307 -18.10 -12.33 4.81
CA SER A 307 -18.80 -11.54 5.82
C SER A 307 -20.31 -11.49 5.62
N THR A 308 -21.01 -11.18 6.69
CA THR A 308 -22.45 -10.85 6.71
C THR A 308 -22.64 -9.66 7.66
N PRO A 309 -23.82 -8.98 7.66
CA PRO A 309 -24.06 -7.93 8.64
C PRO A 309 -23.94 -8.36 10.12
N ALA A 310 -24.03 -9.67 10.40
CA ALA A 310 -23.92 -10.23 11.74
C ALA A 310 -22.54 -10.82 12.06
N ALA A 311 -21.65 -10.94 11.09
CA ALA A 311 -20.36 -11.59 11.27
C ALA A 311 -19.28 -10.96 10.38
N ALA A 312 -18.22 -10.47 10.99
CA ALA A 312 -17.03 -9.98 10.29
C ALA A 312 -16.31 -11.12 9.53
N PRO A 313 -15.50 -10.80 8.50
CA PRO A 313 -14.67 -11.81 7.86
C PRO A 313 -13.60 -12.32 8.81
N ARG A 314 -13.13 -13.55 8.59
CA ARG A 314 -11.98 -14.16 9.24
C ARG A 314 -11.00 -14.61 8.17
N VAL A 315 -9.72 -14.40 8.40
CA VAL A 315 -8.66 -14.75 7.45
C VAL A 315 -7.73 -15.76 8.08
N ASP A 316 -7.51 -16.88 7.39
CA ASP A 316 -6.58 -17.93 7.81
C ASP A 316 -5.77 -18.49 6.62
N LEU A 317 -4.77 -19.31 6.92
CA LEU A 317 -4.03 -20.08 5.93
C LEU A 317 -4.56 -21.50 5.86
N VAL A 318 -4.73 -21.96 4.62
CA VAL A 318 -5.07 -23.35 4.33
C VAL A 318 -4.09 -23.95 3.33
N LEU A 319 -3.97 -25.26 3.36
CA LEU A 319 -3.20 -26.04 2.39
C LEU A 319 -4.13 -26.86 1.53
N VAL A 320 -3.89 -26.82 0.20
CA VAL A 320 -4.69 -27.51 -0.81
C VAL A 320 -3.76 -28.39 -1.66
N PRO A 321 -4.07 -29.68 -1.88
CA PRO A 321 -3.28 -30.54 -2.77
C PRO A 321 -3.30 -30.00 -4.21
N LEU A 322 -2.13 -29.85 -4.84
CA LEU A 322 -2.04 -29.40 -6.24
C LEU A 322 -2.57 -30.45 -7.22
N ALA A 323 -2.44 -31.72 -6.95
CA ALA A 323 -2.94 -32.76 -7.85
C ALA A 323 -4.48 -32.76 -8.01
N GLY A 324 -5.21 -32.14 -7.08
CA GLY A 324 -6.67 -32.20 -7.03
C GLY A 324 -7.18 -33.60 -6.58
N GLY A 325 -8.48 -33.81 -6.64
CA GLY A 325 -9.15 -35.06 -6.28
C GLY A 325 -10.66 -34.87 -6.31
N GLU A 326 -11.45 -35.94 -6.22
CA GLU A 326 -12.93 -35.86 -6.19
C GLU A 326 -13.47 -35.06 -4.99
N THR A 327 -12.67 -34.92 -3.94
CA THR A 327 -12.91 -34.00 -2.82
C THR A 327 -11.56 -33.33 -2.48
N PRO A 328 -11.31 -32.08 -2.93
CA PRO A 328 -10.09 -31.37 -2.55
C PRO A 328 -10.01 -31.27 -1.03
N GLY A 329 -9.04 -31.96 -0.43
CA GLY A 329 -8.83 -31.89 1.03
C GLY A 329 -8.22 -30.55 1.39
N VAL A 330 -9.04 -29.55 1.67
CA VAL A 330 -8.56 -28.28 2.27
C VAL A 330 -8.15 -28.57 3.70
N ARG A 331 -6.88 -28.42 4.02
CA ARG A 331 -6.36 -28.55 5.39
C ARG A 331 -6.17 -27.19 6.03
N GLU A 332 -6.93 -26.90 7.06
CA GLU A 332 -6.77 -25.71 7.89
C GLU A 332 -5.40 -25.74 8.57
N LEU A 333 -4.66 -24.63 8.48
CA LEU A 333 -3.33 -24.54 9.07
C LEU A 333 -3.26 -23.57 10.24
N THR A 334 -3.91 -22.40 10.15
CA THR A 334 -3.78 -21.32 11.14
C THR A 334 -5.11 -20.86 11.72
N ARG A 335 -6.16 -21.68 11.69
CA ARG A 335 -7.50 -21.31 12.17
C ARG A 335 -7.54 -20.83 13.63
N GLU A 336 -6.72 -21.42 14.49
CA GLU A 336 -6.64 -21.07 15.92
C GLU A 336 -5.68 -19.89 16.17
N TRP A 337 -4.98 -19.42 15.16
CA TRP A 337 -4.09 -18.26 15.26
C TRP A 337 -4.87 -16.98 15.03
N ASP A 338 -5.06 -16.20 16.10
CA ASP A 338 -5.88 -15.00 16.07
C ASP A 338 -5.15 -13.79 15.44
N ARG A 339 -4.62 -13.98 14.25
CA ARG A 339 -4.03 -12.96 13.38
C ARG A 339 -4.35 -13.25 11.91
N TRP A 340 -4.39 -12.22 11.08
CA TRP A 340 -4.68 -12.32 9.67
C TRP A 340 -3.40 -12.39 8.84
N PRO A 341 -3.09 -13.52 8.20
CA PRO A 341 -1.96 -13.62 7.28
C PRO A 341 -2.17 -12.74 6.05
N ALA A 342 -1.11 -11.98 5.66
CA ALA A 342 -1.14 -11.08 4.51
C ALA A 342 -0.19 -11.53 3.38
N GLU A 343 1.06 -11.89 3.71
CA GLU A 343 2.02 -12.43 2.74
C GLU A 343 2.53 -13.80 3.20
N VAL A 344 2.75 -14.71 2.23
CA VAL A 344 3.14 -16.09 2.50
C VAL A 344 4.27 -16.51 1.56
N ARG A 345 5.33 -17.14 2.11
CA ARG A 345 6.43 -17.75 1.34
C ARG A 345 6.83 -19.09 1.95
N TRP A 346 7.00 -20.08 1.11
CA TRP A 346 7.51 -21.39 1.54
C TRP A 346 9.00 -21.32 1.95
N THR A 347 9.38 -22.11 2.94
CA THR A 347 10.79 -22.47 3.14
C THR A 347 11.22 -23.45 2.05
N PRO A 348 12.51 -23.48 1.61
CA PRO A 348 12.96 -24.31 0.52
C PRO A 348 12.75 -25.82 0.73
N ASP A 349 12.74 -26.28 1.97
CA ASP A 349 12.48 -27.68 2.36
C ASP A 349 10.97 -28.03 2.47
N GLY A 350 10.09 -27.04 2.25
CA GLY A 350 8.65 -27.21 2.37
C GLY A 350 8.13 -27.47 3.79
N SER A 351 8.98 -27.38 4.82
CA SER A 351 8.59 -27.69 6.20
C SER A 351 7.81 -26.58 6.90
N ALA A 352 7.91 -25.34 6.39
CA ALA A 352 7.24 -24.18 6.97
C ALA A 352 6.89 -23.11 5.95
N LEU A 353 6.10 -22.14 6.40
CA LEU A 353 5.77 -20.90 5.72
C LEU A 353 6.33 -19.72 6.51
N ILE A 354 6.91 -18.75 5.83
CA ILE A 354 7.21 -17.42 6.37
C ILE A 354 6.02 -16.54 6.04
N VAL A 355 5.44 -15.93 7.07
CA VAL A 355 4.16 -15.23 7.00
C VAL A 355 4.30 -13.83 7.59
N VAL A 356 3.69 -12.84 6.94
CA VAL A 356 3.51 -11.50 7.49
C VAL A 356 2.09 -11.40 8.04
N ALA A 357 1.93 -10.87 9.24
CA ALA A 357 0.62 -10.56 9.81
C ALA A 357 0.71 -9.39 10.79
N ASP A 358 -0.34 -8.58 10.85
CA ASP A 358 -0.42 -7.47 11.78
C ASP A 358 -0.50 -7.97 13.25
N SER A 359 0.20 -7.28 14.14
CA SER A 359 0.19 -7.54 15.58
C SER A 359 0.54 -6.27 16.36
N ASP A 360 -0.46 -5.75 17.09
CA ASP A 360 -0.30 -4.65 18.06
C ASP A 360 0.39 -3.41 17.46
N GLY A 361 -0.10 -2.94 16.29
CA GLY A 361 0.43 -1.78 15.55
C GLY A 361 1.81 -1.99 14.93
N ARG A 362 2.16 -3.24 14.65
CA ARG A 362 3.33 -3.70 13.90
C ARG A 362 2.88 -4.71 12.85
N SER A 363 3.78 -5.11 11.96
CA SER A 363 3.53 -6.18 10.99
C SER A 363 4.73 -7.14 10.93
N PRO A 364 4.92 -7.96 11.99
CA PRO A 364 6.07 -8.85 12.12
C PRO A 364 6.06 -10.03 11.17
N LEU A 365 7.23 -10.70 11.05
CA LEU A 365 7.38 -11.98 10.40
C LEU A 365 7.12 -13.12 11.38
N PHE A 366 6.40 -14.13 10.89
CA PHE A 366 6.13 -15.38 11.59
C PHE A 366 6.61 -16.57 10.76
N ARG A 367 6.96 -17.65 11.45
CA ARG A 367 7.19 -18.98 10.87
C ARG A 367 6.06 -19.89 11.28
N VAL A 368 5.35 -20.46 10.31
CA VAL A 368 4.24 -21.38 10.51
C VAL A 368 4.68 -22.78 10.06
N ALA A 369 4.73 -23.73 10.99
CA ALA A 369 5.10 -25.10 10.69
C ALA A 369 4.00 -25.80 9.86
N VAL A 370 4.38 -26.43 8.76
CA VAL A 370 3.43 -27.12 7.87
C VAL A 370 2.83 -28.37 8.52
N ALA A 371 3.59 -29.03 9.40
CA ALA A 371 3.16 -30.28 10.02
C ALA A 371 1.92 -30.12 10.90
N ASP A 372 1.89 -29.11 11.75
CA ASP A 372 0.90 -28.92 12.81
C ASP A 372 0.32 -27.50 12.95
N GLY A 373 0.77 -26.53 12.11
CA GLY A 373 0.32 -25.16 12.17
C GLY A 373 0.95 -24.34 13.31
N ALA A 374 1.96 -24.86 14.00
CA ALA A 374 2.62 -24.13 15.09
C ALA A 374 3.23 -22.82 14.59
N VAL A 375 2.89 -21.71 15.25
CA VAL A 375 3.31 -20.37 14.88
C VAL A 375 4.42 -19.88 15.79
N THR A 376 5.52 -19.40 15.21
CA THR A 376 6.64 -18.79 15.93
C THR A 376 6.85 -17.36 15.38
N ARG A 377 6.82 -16.36 16.24
CA ARG A 377 7.18 -14.98 15.87
C ARG A 377 8.69 -14.89 15.65
N LEU A 378 9.12 -14.44 14.47
CA LEU A 378 10.54 -14.32 14.14
C LEU A 378 11.13 -12.95 14.51
N THR A 379 10.32 -11.88 14.46
CA THR A 379 10.79 -10.52 14.70
C THR A 379 10.15 -9.90 15.92
N GLY A 380 10.96 -9.40 16.86
CA GLY A 380 10.54 -8.85 18.16
C GLY A 380 10.69 -7.34 18.29
N ASP A 381 10.89 -6.61 17.16
CA ASP A 381 11.02 -5.16 17.12
C ASP A 381 9.73 -4.47 16.65
N ASP A 382 9.75 -3.13 16.52
CA ASP A 382 8.61 -2.31 16.06
C ASP A 382 8.47 -2.28 14.53
N GLY A 383 8.97 -3.30 13.82
CA GLY A 383 8.99 -3.36 12.37
C GLY A 383 7.68 -3.79 11.74
N ALA A 384 7.44 -3.26 10.53
CA ALA A 384 6.52 -3.79 9.56
C ALA A 384 7.32 -4.35 8.38
N TYR A 385 7.07 -5.60 8.03
CA TYR A 385 7.86 -6.34 7.06
C TYR A 385 7.07 -6.61 5.80
N THR A 386 7.73 -6.48 4.65
CA THR A 386 7.16 -6.82 3.34
C THR A 386 8.16 -7.61 2.51
N ASP A 387 7.67 -8.28 1.48
CA ASP A 387 8.50 -8.99 0.49
C ASP A 387 9.47 -10.02 1.08
N PRO A 388 9.08 -10.88 2.01
CA PRO A 388 10.01 -11.87 2.58
C PRO A 388 10.53 -12.83 1.52
N ARG A 389 11.84 -13.13 1.58
CA ARG A 389 12.55 -14.11 0.75
C ARG A 389 13.39 -15.00 1.64
N VAL A 390 13.21 -16.30 1.48
CA VAL A 390 14.01 -17.30 2.21
C VAL A 390 15.24 -17.64 1.39
N SER A 391 16.43 -17.68 2.00
CA SER A 391 17.64 -18.13 1.33
C SER A 391 17.52 -19.58 0.84
N PRO A 392 18.17 -19.96 -0.28
CA PRO A 392 18.07 -21.32 -0.83
C PRO A 392 18.51 -22.42 0.15
N ASP A 393 19.40 -22.10 1.09
CA ASP A 393 19.84 -23.00 2.16
C ASP A 393 18.89 -23.06 3.37
N GLY A 394 17.80 -22.30 3.35
CA GLY A 394 16.78 -22.25 4.39
C GLY A 394 17.21 -21.56 5.69
N ARG A 395 18.41 -20.95 5.75
CA ARG A 395 18.96 -20.40 7.00
C ARG A 395 18.54 -18.98 7.30
N HIS A 396 18.31 -18.18 6.27
CA HIS A 396 18.01 -16.76 6.41
C HIS A 396 16.70 -16.37 5.75
N VAL A 397 16.05 -15.36 6.32
CA VAL A 397 14.99 -14.61 5.68
C VAL A 397 15.50 -13.21 5.40
N TYR A 398 15.24 -12.71 4.20
CA TYR A 398 15.47 -11.35 3.77
C TYR A 398 14.11 -10.67 3.60
N ALA A 399 14.00 -9.40 3.97
CA ALA A 399 12.76 -8.65 3.82
C ALA A 399 13.05 -7.15 3.69
N LEU A 400 12.06 -6.38 3.28
CA LEU A 400 12.04 -4.95 3.48
C LEU A 400 11.38 -4.66 4.82
N ARG A 401 12.09 -3.99 5.71
CA ARG A 401 11.62 -3.56 7.02
C ARG A 401 11.32 -2.08 7.00
N GLY A 402 10.08 -1.72 7.21
CA GLY A 402 9.64 -0.37 7.56
C GLY A 402 9.16 -0.30 9.00
N ALA A 403 8.70 0.88 9.42
CA ALA A 403 7.96 1.14 10.64
C ALA A 403 7.30 2.51 10.51
N VAL A 404 6.43 2.91 11.39
CA VAL A 404 5.85 4.28 11.34
C VAL A 404 6.93 5.37 11.37
N ASP A 405 8.07 5.09 11.99
CA ASP A 405 9.22 5.99 12.13
C ASP A 405 10.39 5.73 11.14
N ALA A 406 10.22 4.80 10.21
CA ALA A 406 11.28 4.46 9.27
C ALA A 406 10.74 3.94 7.93
N PRO A 407 11.21 4.46 6.78
CA PRO A 407 10.85 3.91 5.48
C PRO A 407 11.43 2.50 5.28
N PRO A 408 10.86 1.69 4.35
CA PRO A 408 11.35 0.35 4.05
C PRO A 408 12.84 0.32 3.69
N ALA A 409 13.57 -0.59 4.33
CA ALA A 409 15.00 -0.84 4.09
C ALA A 409 15.28 -2.35 4.14
N PRO A 410 16.28 -2.87 3.41
CA PRO A 410 16.57 -4.30 3.37
C PRO A 410 17.20 -4.78 4.67
N VAL A 411 16.72 -5.93 5.13
CA VAL A 411 17.20 -6.60 6.34
C VAL A 411 17.40 -8.09 6.11
N ARG A 412 18.19 -8.71 7.00
CA ARG A 412 18.38 -10.15 7.10
C ARG A 412 18.14 -10.63 8.53
N LEU A 413 17.57 -11.82 8.68
CA LEU A 413 17.36 -12.50 9.96
C LEU A 413 17.55 -14.02 9.81
N ASP A 414 17.74 -14.71 10.92
CA ASP A 414 17.73 -16.17 10.96
C ASP A 414 16.32 -16.70 10.75
N ALA A 415 16.14 -17.75 9.94
CA ALA A 415 14.82 -18.29 9.59
C ALA A 415 14.17 -19.12 10.72
N HIS A 416 14.86 -19.35 11.83
CA HIS A 416 14.42 -20.25 12.90
C HIS A 416 14.39 -19.59 14.29
N ALA A 417 15.24 -18.59 14.54
CA ALA A 417 15.33 -17.95 15.85
C ALA A 417 14.11 -17.04 16.11
N PRO A 418 13.47 -17.12 17.28
CA PRO A 418 12.33 -16.27 17.60
C PRO A 418 12.75 -14.86 18.04
N ASP A 419 11.81 -13.92 17.96
CA ASP A 419 11.85 -12.57 18.53
C ASP A 419 13.15 -11.78 18.29
N GLN A 420 13.70 -11.88 17.09
CA GLN A 420 14.97 -11.27 16.70
C GLN A 420 14.81 -9.76 16.40
N ARG A 421 15.93 -9.05 16.53
CA ARG A 421 16.14 -7.79 15.82
C ARG A 421 16.90 -8.07 14.52
N PRO A 422 16.30 -7.83 13.34
CA PRO A 422 16.93 -8.12 12.06
C PRO A 422 18.23 -7.31 11.86
N GLN A 423 19.18 -7.90 11.17
CA GLN A 423 20.39 -7.22 10.76
C GLN A 423 20.11 -6.32 9.54
N PRO A 424 20.35 -5.01 9.61
CA PRO A 424 20.27 -4.13 8.44
C PRO A 424 21.31 -4.53 7.37
N LEU A 425 20.92 -4.44 6.11
CA LEU A 425 21.81 -4.59 4.96
C LEU A 425 22.08 -3.20 4.34
N PRO A 426 23.28 -2.98 3.76
CA PRO A 426 23.56 -1.77 3.01
C PRO A 426 22.59 -1.62 1.84
N GLY A 427 21.59 -0.76 1.99
CA GLY A 427 20.54 -0.49 1.00
C GLY A 427 20.87 0.70 0.09
N PRO A 428 20.03 0.93 -0.94
CA PRO A 428 20.19 2.07 -1.85
C PRO A 428 19.79 3.42 -1.23
N ALA A 429 19.16 3.44 -0.05
CA ALA A 429 18.75 4.64 0.68
C ALA A 429 19.15 4.56 2.15
N GLY A 430 19.52 5.70 2.72
CA GLY A 430 19.72 5.86 4.15
C GLY A 430 18.42 6.11 4.90
N ARG A 431 18.40 5.88 6.20
CA ARG A 431 17.28 6.28 7.08
C ARG A 431 17.29 7.80 7.24
N PRO A 432 16.20 8.51 6.91
CA PRO A 432 16.14 9.96 7.12
C PRO A 432 16.11 10.29 8.62
N ALA A 433 16.70 11.42 9.00
CA ALA A 433 16.51 11.97 10.33
C ALA A 433 15.06 12.45 10.50
N LEU A 434 14.48 12.20 11.66
CA LEU A 434 13.11 12.60 11.99
C LEU A 434 13.07 13.95 12.71
N PRO A 435 12.01 14.75 12.54
CA PRO A 435 11.88 16.07 13.17
C PRO A 435 11.42 15.99 14.64
N GLY A 436 11.26 14.79 15.16
CA GLY A 436 10.74 14.59 16.52
C GLY A 436 10.90 13.15 16.99
N THR A 437 10.10 12.79 17.99
CA THR A 437 10.11 11.47 18.63
C THR A 437 8.75 10.80 18.51
N MET A 438 8.72 9.48 18.69
CA MET A 438 7.48 8.68 18.69
C MET A 438 7.44 7.82 19.96
N SER A 439 6.26 7.73 20.54
CA SER A 439 5.96 6.85 21.66
C SER A 439 4.63 6.14 21.46
N GLU A 440 4.41 5.07 22.19
CA GLU A 440 3.12 4.41 22.27
C GLU A 440 2.32 4.99 23.43
N ILE A 441 1.04 5.24 23.21
CA ILE A 441 0.09 5.56 24.28
C ILE A 441 -1.01 4.50 24.32
N THR A 442 -1.52 4.25 25.50
CA THR A 442 -2.58 3.27 25.74
C THR A 442 -3.66 3.88 26.61
N THR A 443 -4.88 3.45 26.40
CA THR A 443 -6.04 3.74 27.27
C THR A 443 -6.98 2.55 27.25
N THR A 444 -8.13 2.69 27.86
CA THR A 444 -9.15 1.64 27.92
C THR A 444 -10.47 2.22 27.39
N ALA A 445 -11.13 1.51 26.49
CA ALA A 445 -12.47 1.85 26.03
C ALA A 445 -13.50 1.73 27.17
N GLU A 446 -14.69 2.29 26.98
CA GLU A 446 -15.77 2.24 27.95
C GLU A 446 -16.18 0.79 28.34
N ASP A 447 -16.07 -0.14 27.39
CA ASP A 447 -16.36 -1.56 27.58
C ASP A 447 -15.21 -2.36 28.25
N GLY A 448 -14.10 -1.69 28.59
CA GLY A 448 -12.92 -2.30 29.19
C GLY A 448 -11.87 -2.81 28.19
N THR A 449 -12.08 -2.66 26.89
CA THR A 449 -11.14 -3.09 25.85
C THR A 449 -9.89 -2.21 25.88
N PRO A 450 -8.66 -2.79 25.89
CA PRO A 450 -7.42 -2.03 25.75
C PRO A 450 -7.33 -1.35 24.37
N LEU A 451 -7.00 -0.07 24.38
CA LEU A 451 -6.80 0.74 23.18
C LEU A 451 -5.35 1.22 23.10
N ARG A 452 -4.88 1.43 21.89
CA ARG A 452 -3.52 1.78 21.59
C ARG A 452 -3.43 2.82 20.45
N ALA A 453 -2.42 3.69 20.52
CA ALA A 453 -2.05 4.59 19.43
C ALA A 453 -0.54 4.87 19.42
N TRP A 454 -0.01 5.27 18.28
CA TRP A 454 1.27 5.97 18.22
C TRP A 454 1.05 7.47 18.46
N LEU A 455 1.93 8.10 19.23
CA LEU A 455 2.01 9.55 19.41
C LEU A 455 3.37 10.04 18.94
N ALA A 456 3.39 10.78 17.84
CA ALA A 456 4.58 11.45 17.34
C ALA A 456 4.59 12.91 17.84
N LEU A 457 5.71 13.33 18.45
CA LEU A 457 5.88 14.64 19.08
C LEU A 457 7.01 15.41 18.40
N PRO A 458 6.88 16.73 18.17
CA PRO A 458 7.98 17.57 17.72
C PRO A 458 9.10 17.63 18.77
N GLY A 459 10.34 17.83 18.30
CA GLY A 459 11.51 17.79 19.17
C GLY A 459 11.54 18.84 20.29
N ASN A 460 10.73 19.88 20.19
CA ASN A 460 10.60 20.98 21.16
C ASN A 460 9.29 20.99 21.96
N ALA A 461 8.49 19.93 21.86
CA ALA A 461 7.15 19.86 22.49
C ALA A 461 7.17 19.98 24.04
N THR A 462 8.33 19.76 24.68
CA THR A 462 8.47 19.93 26.12
C THR A 462 8.59 21.39 26.54
N ASP A 463 9.03 22.26 25.63
CA ASP A 463 9.21 23.70 25.90
C ASP A 463 7.89 24.46 25.68
N GLU A 464 7.18 24.09 24.59
CA GLU A 464 5.85 24.61 24.27
C GLU A 464 4.96 23.42 23.89
N PRO A 465 3.83 23.19 24.59
CA PRO A 465 2.91 22.11 24.25
C PRO A 465 2.40 22.22 22.80
N ALA A 466 2.49 21.14 22.06
CA ALA A 466 2.17 21.11 20.64
C ALA A 466 0.65 20.97 20.41
N PRO A 467 0.08 21.65 19.39
CA PRO A 467 -1.29 21.38 18.95
C PRO A 467 -1.43 19.93 18.52
N LEU A 468 -2.58 19.30 18.81
CA LEU A 468 -2.83 17.90 18.54
C LEU A 468 -3.52 17.71 17.18
N LEU A 469 -3.01 16.81 16.36
CA LEU A 469 -3.65 16.33 15.16
C LEU A 469 -4.01 14.85 15.33
N LEU A 470 -5.29 14.55 15.45
CA LEU A 470 -5.83 13.18 15.35
C LEU A 470 -5.84 12.76 13.89
N TRP A 471 -5.05 11.74 13.52
CA TRP A 471 -4.99 11.24 12.14
C TRP A 471 -5.50 9.80 12.04
N ILE A 472 -6.69 9.63 11.49
CA ILE A 472 -7.44 8.39 11.47
C ILE A 472 -7.09 7.61 10.21
N HIS A 473 -6.72 6.32 10.36
CA HIS A 473 -6.40 5.46 9.21
C HIS A 473 -7.64 5.06 8.41
N GLY A 474 -7.42 4.68 7.15
CA GLY A 474 -8.43 4.10 6.28
C GLY A 474 -8.56 2.58 6.47
N GLY A 475 -9.43 1.97 5.68
CA GLY A 475 -9.72 0.54 5.73
C GLY A 475 -11.23 0.32 5.73
N PRO A 476 -11.90 0.02 6.86
CA PRO A 476 -11.48 0.09 8.28
C PRO A 476 -10.50 -1.00 8.73
N LEU A 477 -10.46 -2.14 8.06
CA LEU A 477 -9.62 -3.29 8.36
C LEU A 477 -8.16 -3.00 8.00
N GLY A 478 -7.45 -2.34 8.88
CA GLY A 478 -6.07 -1.90 8.75
C GLY A 478 -5.51 -1.43 10.09
N SER A 479 -4.29 -0.90 10.11
CA SER A 479 -3.63 -0.39 11.34
C SER A 479 -2.55 0.62 10.98
N TRP A 480 -2.25 1.54 11.91
CA TRP A 480 -1.06 2.37 11.84
C TRP A 480 0.19 1.57 12.24
N ASN A 481 0.73 0.78 11.32
CA ASN A 481 1.83 -0.15 11.59
C ASN A 481 3.09 0.08 10.75
N THR A 482 3.00 0.87 9.65
CA THR A 482 4.09 1.01 8.70
C THR A 482 4.28 2.45 8.22
N TRP A 483 5.38 2.71 7.52
CA TRP A 483 5.66 3.96 6.85
C TRP A 483 4.62 4.30 5.78
N GLN A 484 4.13 5.52 5.81
CA GLN A 484 3.21 6.04 4.81
C GLN A 484 3.86 7.13 3.97
N TRP A 485 3.93 6.93 2.66
CA TRP A 485 4.46 7.93 1.74
C TRP A 485 3.44 9.02 1.40
N ARG A 486 2.17 8.69 1.40
CA ARG A 486 1.07 9.60 1.04
C ARG A 486 0.62 10.47 2.21
N TRP A 487 0.47 9.86 3.38
CA TRP A 487 -0.05 10.49 4.60
C TRP A 487 0.97 10.32 5.73
N ASN A 488 2.08 11.07 5.59
CA ASN A 488 3.22 10.92 6.47
C ASN A 488 3.11 11.85 7.68
N PRO A 489 3.02 11.34 8.92
CA PRO A 489 2.86 12.15 10.12
C PRO A 489 4.05 13.08 10.37
N TRP A 490 5.24 12.72 9.92
CA TRP A 490 6.46 13.47 10.18
C TRP A 490 6.49 14.84 9.51
N LEU A 491 5.72 15.04 8.44
CA LEU A 491 5.55 16.36 7.83
C LEU A 491 4.74 17.30 8.73
N MET A 492 3.77 16.80 9.49
CA MET A 492 3.02 17.56 10.47
C MET A 492 3.85 17.81 11.73
N VAL A 493 4.63 16.80 12.17
CA VAL A 493 5.57 16.92 13.29
C VAL A 493 6.62 18.00 13.00
N ALA A 494 7.16 18.06 11.77
CA ALA A 494 8.10 19.11 11.35
C ALA A 494 7.51 20.53 11.39
N ARG A 495 6.17 20.63 11.37
CA ARG A 495 5.43 21.91 11.50
C ARG A 495 4.97 22.21 12.92
N GLY A 496 5.38 21.40 13.88
CA GLY A 496 5.12 21.60 15.30
C GLY A 496 3.85 20.94 15.83
N TYR A 497 3.16 20.09 15.06
CA TYR A 497 2.01 19.33 15.53
C TYR A 497 2.44 18.05 16.26
N ALA A 498 1.82 17.74 17.37
CA ALA A 498 1.74 16.39 17.91
C ALA A 498 0.75 15.59 17.06
N VAL A 499 1.13 14.39 16.59
CA VAL A 499 0.28 13.58 15.72
C VAL A 499 -0.08 12.28 16.42
N LEU A 500 -1.38 12.08 16.64
CA LEU A 500 -1.96 10.86 17.19
C LEU A 500 -2.41 9.94 16.06
N LEU A 501 -1.89 8.71 16.05
CA LEU A 501 -2.17 7.67 15.07
C LEU A 501 -2.86 6.49 15.78
N PRO A 502 -4.17 6.52 15.96
CA PRO A 502 -4.92 5.53 16.72
C PRO A 502 -5.26 4.30 15.91
N ASP A 503 -5.38 3.16 16.59
CA ASP A 503 -6.00 1.94 16.10
C ASP A 503 -7.32 1.70 16.85
N PRO A 504 -8.46 2.21 16.37
CA PRO A 504 -9.78 1.98 16.98
C PRO A 504 -10.31 0.58 16.65
N ALA A 505 -11.45 0.20 17.21
CA ALA A 505 -12.21 -0.99 16.80
C ALA A 505 -12.27 -1.13 15.28
N LEU A 506 -12.22 -2.34 14.74
CA LEU A 506 -12.03 -2.73 13.35
C LEU A 506 -10.55 -2.80 12.92
N SER A 507 -9.60 -2.23 13.67
CA SER A 507 -8.18 -2.31 13.31
C SER A 507 -7.66 -3.74 13.38
N THR A 508 -6.78 -4.10 12.42
CA THR A 508 -6.12 -5.40 12.36
C THR A 508 -4.99 -5.55 13.39
N GLY A 509 -4.66 -6.79 13.75
CA GLY A 509 -3.55 -7.09 14.66
C GLY A 509 -3.90 -7.17 16.14
N TYR A 510 -5.16 -6.95 16.50
CA TYR A 510 -5.64 -6.99 17.90
C TYR A 510 -6.55 -8.19 18.20
N GLY A 511 -6.66 -9.11 17.26
CA GLY A 511 -7.55 -10.27 17.33
C GLY A 511 -8.92 -10.01 16.72
N GLN A 512 -9.67 -11.12 16.51
CA GLN A 512 -10.96 -11.08 15.85
C GLN A 512 -12.01 -10.31 16.67
N GLU A 513 -11.98 -10.43 17.99
CA GLU A 513 -12.92 -9.71 18.87
C GLU A 513 -12.83 -8.20 18.72
N PHE A 514 -11.64 -7.67 18.42
CA PHE A 514 -11.42 -6.24 18.20
C PHE A 514 -12.06 -5.76 16.89
N ILE A 515 -12.07 -6.60 15.88
CA ILE A 515 -12.77 -6.35 14.60
C ILE A 515 -14.28 -6.45 14.80
N ASP A 516 -14.76 -7.52 15.47
CA ASP A 516 -16.17 -7.77 15.71
C ASP A 516 -16.85 -6.62 16.49
N ARG A 517 -16.10 -5.90 17.37
CA ARG A 517 -16.61 -4.74 18.14
C ARG A 517 -17.11 -3.59 17.25
N GLY A 518 -16.57 -3.40 16.06
CA GLY A 518 -16.94 -2.30 15.17
C GLY A 518 -17.73 -2.77 13.94
N TRP A 519 -17.89 -4.09 13.75
CA TRP A 519 -18.47 -4.63 12.54
C TRP A 519 -19.94 -4.24 12.38
N GLY A 520 -20.29 -3.62 11.23
CA GLY A 520 -21.63 -3.12 10.95
C GLY A 520 -22.07 -1.90 11.78
N GLU A 521 -21.24 -1.43 12.72
CA GLU A 521 -21.53 -0.30 13.63
C GLU A 521 -20.36 0.70 13.65
N TRP A 522 -19.96 1.18 12.49
CA TRP A 522 -18.81 2.09 12.33
C TRP A 522 -18.89 3.35 13.18
N SER A 523 -20.11 3.83 13.42
CA SER A 523 -20.39 5.05 14.17
C SER A 523 -20.29 4.91 15.70
N ARG A 524 -20.10 3.70 16.23
CA ARG A 524 -20.07 3.41 17.67
C ARG A 524 -18.67 3.21 18.21
N ALA A 525 -18.25 1.94 18.43
CA ALA A 525 -16.96 1.64 19.04
C ALA A 525 -15.77 2.33 18.33
N PRO A 526 -15.66 2.37 16.98
CA PRO A 526 -14.59 3.13 16.33
C PRO A 526 -14.57 4.61 16.72
N TYR A 527 -15.74 5.25 16.81
CA TYR A 527 -15.84 6.67 17.19
C TYR A 527 -15.46 6.92 18.65
N THR A 528 -16.02 6.14 19.58
CA THR A 528 -15.73 6.31 21.03
C THR A 528 -14.28 5.99 21.36
N ASP A 529 -13.68 5.00 20.69
CA ASP A 529 -12.26 4.64 20.83
C ASP A 529 -11.34 5.79 20.39
N LEU A 530 -11.67 6.45 19.27
CA LEU A 530 -10.93 7.62 18.78
C LEU A 530 -10.98 8.78 19.78
N LEU A 531 -12.14 9.04 20.40
CA LEU A 531 -12.27 10.08 21.41
C LEU A 531 -11.50 9.73 22.69
N ALA A 532 -11.56 8.48 23.16
CA ALA A 532 -10.81 8.03 24.34
C ALA A 532 -9.29 8.14 24.15
N LEU A 533 -8.78 7.78 22.95
CA LEU A 533 -7.36 7.94 22.62
C LEU A 533 -6.97 9.42 22.48
N THR A 534 -7.88 10.25 21.98
CA THR A 534 -7.67 11.71 21.91
C THR A 534 -7.57 12.29 23.32
N ASP A 535 -8.44 11.88 24.25
CA ASP A 535 -8.39 12.30 25.66
C ASP A 535 -7.06 11.89 26.32
N ALA A 536 -6.62 10.65 26.08
CA ALA A 536 -5.33 10.15 26.58
C ALA A 536 -4.13 10.96 26.03
N ALA A 537 -4.18 11.37 24.75
CA ALA A 537 -3.15 12.23 24.18
C ALA A 537 -3.19 13.64 24.74
N GLN A 538 -4.38 14.23 24.91
CA GLN A 538 -4.58 15.57 25.48
C GLN A 538 -4.19 15.66 26.97
N ALA A 539 -4.18 14.55 27.68
CA ALA A 539 -3.68 14.49 29.07
C ALA A 539 -2.15 14.57 29.19
N ARG A 540 -1.42 14.47 28.07
CA ARG A 540 0.04 14.56 28.07
C ARG A 540 0.50 16.02 28.21
N PRO A 541 1.52 16.32 29.03
CA PRO A 541 2.02 17.67 29.23
C PRO A 541 2.65 18.29 27.96
N GLU A 542 3.08 17.45 27.00
CA GLU A 542 3.65 17.89 25.72
C GLU A 542 2.59 18.31 24.70
N VAL A 543 1.28 18.11 25.00
CA VAL A 543 0.16 18.34 24.08
C VAL A 543 -0.71 19.49 24.58
N ASP A 544 -1.02 20.44 23.68
CA ASP A 544 -2.00 21.49 23.95
C ASP A 544 -3.41 21.00 23.65
N ALA A 545 -4.15 20.65 24.70
CA ALA A 545 -5.51 20.15 24.60
C ALA A 545 -6.51 21.17 24.03
N THR A 546 -6.17 22.47 24.01
CA THR A 546 -7.07 23.53 23.51
C THR A 546 -6.96 23.73 21.99
N ARG A 547 -5.94 23.19 21.35
CA ARG A 547 -5.65 23.31 19.92
C ARG A 547 -5.60 21.93 19.28
N THR A 548 -6.78 21.39 18.95
CA THR A 548 -6.93 20.04 18.42
C THR A 548 -7.63 20.06 17.07
N ALA A 549 -7.11 19.31 16.09
CA ALA A 549 -7.74 19.06 14.81
C ALA A 549 -7.86 17.54 14.54
N ALA A 550 -8.73 17.15 13.61
CA ALA A 550 -8.88 15.78 13.16
C ALA A 550 -8.73 15.68 11.64
N MET A 551 -8.15 14.58 11.17
CA MET A 551 -8.07 14.27 9.74
C MET A 551 -8.05 12.78 9.45
N GLY A 552 -8.42 12.43 8.23
CA GLY A 552 -8.35 11.06 7.75
C GLY A 552 -8.71 10.91 6.28
N GLY A 553 -8.42 9.74 5.71
CA GLY A 553 -8.75 9.39 4.34
C GLY A 553 -9.55 8.09 4.27
N SER A 554 -10.41 7.94 3.24
CA SER A 554 -11.24 6.76 3.07
C SER A 554 -12.15 6.53 4.29
N PHE A 555 -12.09 5.37 4.95
CA PHE A 555 -12.77 5.16 6.23
C PHE A 555 -12.35 6.20 7.29
N GLY A 556 -11.06 6.58 7.34
CA GLY A 556 -10.61 7.66 8.23
C GLY A 556 -11.26 9.00 7.90
N GLY A 557 -11.52 9.28 6.62
CA GLY A 557 -12.30 10.43 6.16
C GLY A 557 -13.79 10.33 6.54
N TYR A 558 -14.38 9.13 6.45
CA TYR A 558 -15.71 8.85 6.96
C TYR A 558 -15.81 9.19 8.47
N MET A 559 -14.85 8.71 9.26
CA MET A 559 -14.80 9.01 10.70
C MET A 559 -14.60 10.51 10.99
N ALA A 560 -13.80 11.21 10.18
CA ALA A 560 -13.64 12.66 10.28
C ALA A 560 -14.97 13.38 9.99
N ASN A 561 -15.73 12.92 8.99
CA ASN A 561 -17.07 13.42 8.68
C ASN A 561 -18.07 13.13 9.82
N TRP A 562 -17.99 11.91 10.41
CA TRP A 562 -18.83 11.53 11.55
C TRP A 562 -18.55 12.41 12.77
N ILE A 563 -17.26 12.62 13.09
CA ILE A 563 -16.81 13.52 14.15
C ILE A 563 -17.38 14.93 13.95
N ALA A 564 -17.32 15.47 12.71
CA ALA A 564 -17.81 16.82 12.41
C ALA A 564 -19.31 17.01 12.74
N GLY A 565 -20.12 15.98 12.54
CA GLY A 565 -21.56 16.00 12.83
C GLY A 565 -21.95 15.71 14.29
N HIS A 566 -20.96 15.33 15.17
CA HIS A 566 -21.26 14.85 16.53
C HIS A 566 -20.54 15.58 17.66
N THR A 567 -19.53 16.40 17.34
CA THR A 567 -18.79 17.16 18.35
C THR A 567 -18.14 18.40 17.75
N ASP A 568 -17.99 19.46 18.53
CA ASP A 568 -17.35 20.72 18.19
C ASP A 568 -15.96 20.87 18.83
N ARG A 569 -15.39 19.80 19.41
CA ARG A 569 -14.11 19.84 20.13
C ARG A 569 -12.87 20.04 19.23
N PHE A 570 -13.02 19.87 17.92
CA PHE A 570 -11.95 20.02 16.95
C PHE A 570 -12.05 21.37 16.24
N ALA A 571 -10.94 22.13 16.20
CA ALA A 571 -10.88 23.44 15.57
C ALA A 571 -10.95 23.38 14.03
N ALA A 572 -10.53 22.25 13.45
CA ALA A 572 -10.55 21.99 12.02
C ALA A 572 -10.66 20.50 11.71
N ILE A 573 -11.27 20.17 10.57
CA ILE A 573 -11.35 18.81 10.06
C ILE A 573 -10.87 18.75 8.61
N VAL A 574 -9.98 17.79 8.32
CA VAL A 574 -9.56 17.48 6.94
C VAL A 574 -10.06 16.08 6.57
N THR A 575 -10.84 16.00 5.50
CA THR A 575 -11.47 14.77 5.04
C THR A 575 -11.10 14.48 3.59
N HIS A 576 -10.46 13.34 3.33
CA HIS A 576 -9.91 12.98 2.03
C HIS A 576 -10.54 11.69 1.49
N ALA A 577 -11.00 11.70 0.21
CA ALA A 577 -11.55 10.52 -0.46
C ALA A 577 -12.57 9.80 0.44
N SER A 578 -13.44 10.59 1.07
CA SER A 578 -14.21 10.16 2.23
C SER A 578 -15.63 9.75 1.87
N LEU A 579 -16.13 8.74 2.59
CA LEU A 579 -17.53 8.34 2.49
C LEU A 579 -18.39 9.38 3.22
N TRP A 580 -19.52 9.75 2.61
CA TRP A 580 -20.45 10.73 3.14
C TRP A 580 -21.86 10.17 3.30
N ALA A 581 -22.37 9.55 2.23
CA ALA A 581 -23.72 9.03 2.17
C ALA A 581 -23.67 7.54 1.79
N LEU A 582 -23.79 6.65 2.77
CA LEU A 582 -23.58 5.21 2.56
C LEU A 582 -24.65 4.58 1.64
N ASP A 583 -25.83 5.21 1.52
CA ASP A 583 -26.86 4.84 0.55
C ASP A 583 -26.47 5.12 -0.91
N GLN A 584 -25.64 6.13 -1.15
CA GLN A 584 -25.05 6.45 -2.45
C GLN A 584 -23.74 5.70 -2.69
N PHE A 585 -22.87 5.64 -1.68
CA PHE A 585 -21.58 4.96 -1.76
C PHE A 585 -21.73 3.48 -2.14
N GLY A 586 -22.57 2.72 -1.41
CA GLY A 586 -22.73 1.28 -1.60
C GLY A 586 -22.97 0.87 -3.07
N PRO A 587 -23.95 1.43 -3.79
CA PRO A 587 -24.23 1.05 -5.18
C PRO A 587 -23.27 1.67 -6.22
N THR A 588 -22.41 2.63 -5.86
CA THR A 588 -21.57 3.36 -6.82
C THR A 588 -20.08 3.05 -6.71
N THR A 589 -19.63 2.40 -5.62
CA THR A 589 -18.24 1.94 -5.45
C THR A 589 -17.89 0.80 -6.42
N ASP A 590 -16.63 0.60 -6.66
CA ASP A 590 -16.07 -0.50 -7.49
C ASP A 590 -16.26 -1.90 -6.86
N ALA A 591 -16.64 -1.99 -5.60
CA ALA A 591 -16.81 -3.22 -4.83
C ALA A 591 -18.16 -3.27 -4.10
N ALA A 592 -19.25 -2.85 -4.74
CA ALA A 592 -20.59 -2.77 -4.14
C ALA A 592 -21.04 -4.09 -3.48
N PHE A 593 -20.73 -5.23 -4.11
CA PHE A 593 -21.07 -6.56 -3.58
C PHE A 593 -20.39 -6.88 -2.24
N TYR A 594 -19.18 -6.35 -2.01
CA TYR A 594 -18.45 -6.49 -0.75
C TYR A 594 -19.14 -5.71 0.37
N TRP A 595 -19.43 -4.42 0.14
CA TRP A 595 -20.03 -3.54 1.13
C TRP A 595 -21.48 -3.93 1.46
N SER A 596 -22.23 -4.48 0.49
CA SER A 596 -23.58 -4.98 0.74
C SER A 596 -23.64 -6.20 1.68
N ARG A 597 -22.52 -6.88 1.91
CA ARG A 597 -22.42 -7.96 2.89
C ARG A 597 -22.18 -7.45 4.30
N GLU A 598 -21.64 -6.24 4.46
CA GLU A 598 -21.30 -5.70 5.78
C GLU A 598 -22.52 -5.03 6.43
N MET A 599 -23.29 -4.28 5.67
CA MET A 599 -24.40 -3.48 6.21
C MET A 599 -25.70 -3.71 5.45
N THR A 600 -26.80 -3.84 6.19
CA THR A 600 -28.13 -3.68 5.62
C THR A 600 -28.38 -2.21 5.25
N ALA A 601 -29.46 -1.92 4.49
CA ALA A 601 -29.81 -0.54 4.16
C ALA A 601 -30.10 0.31 5.43
N GLU A 602 -30.73 -0.29 6.44
CA GLU A 602 -31.02 0.36 7.72
C GLU A 602 -29.73 0.65 8.50
N MET A 603 -28.78 -0.30 8.54
CA MET A 603 -27.48 -0.12 9.17
C MET A 603 -26.67 0.97 8.45
N ALA A 604 -26.65 0.96 7.12
CA ALA A 604 -26.00 1.99 6.32
C ALA A 604 -26.59 3.38 6.60
N ALA A 605 -27.92 3.51 6.67
CA ALA A 605 -28.57 4.77 7.02
C ALA A 605 -28.21 5.26 8.43
N ALA A 606 -28.15 4.35 9.41
CA ALA A 606 -27.82 4.68 10.79
C ALA A 606 -26.34 5.10 10.98
N ASN A 607 -25.45 4.61 10.11
CA ASN A 607 -24.01 4.93 10.14
C ASN A 607 -23.63 6.04 9.12
N SER A 608 -24.59 6.73 8.50
CA SER A 608 -24.31 7.65 7.38
C SER A 608 -24.10 9.08 7.87
N PRO A 609 -22.90 9.68 7.71
CA PRO A 609 -22.61 11.03 8.23
C PRO A 609 -23.54 12.12 7.69
N HIS A 610 -24.01 12.03 6.43
CA HIS A 610 -24.80 13.07 5.78
C HIS A 610 -26.11 13.41 6.52
N VAL A 611 -26.65 12.48 7.32
CA VAL A 611 -27.89 12.74 8.10
C VAL A 611 -27.64 13.71 9.27
N HIS A 612 -26.37 13.99 9.58
CA HIS A 612 -25.95 14.91 10.64
C HIS A 612 -25.34 16.21 10.11
N ALA A 613 -25.48 16.48 8.82
CA ALA A 613 -24.87 17.65 8.16
C ALA A 613 -25.30 18.99 8.80
N ASP A 614 -26.53 19.09 9.33
CA ASP A 614 -27.05 20.30 9.98
C ASP A 614 -26.34 20.64 11.30
N ALA A 615 -25.62 19.68 11.90
CA ALA A 615 -24.88 19.89 13.14
C ALA A 615 -23.42 20.34 12.91
N ILE A 616 -22.96 20.37 11.66
CA ILE A 616 -21.56 20.70 11.33
C ILE A 616 -21.35 22.20 11.45
N THR A 617 -20.50 22.58 12.41
CA THR A 617 -20.06 23.97 12.63
C THR A 617 -18.54 24.12 12.46
N THR A 618 -17.79 23.03 12.57
CA THR A 618 -16.34 23.01 12.44
C THR A 618 -15.91 23.23 10.97
N PRO A 619 -14.93 24.12 10.71
CA PRO A 619 -14.33 24.25 9.37
C PRO A 619 -13.83 22.94 8.81
N MET A 620 -14.17 22.65 7.54
CA MET A 620 -13.78 21.42 6.86
C MET A 620 -13.00 21.69 5.58
N LEU A 621 -11.89 20.98 5.40
CA LEU A 621 -11.19 20.84 4.11
C LEU A 621 -11.57 19.49 3.49
N VAL A 622 -12.36 19.53 2.44
CA VAL A 622 -12.72 18.36 1.64
C VAL A 622 -11.67 18.16 0.55
N ILE A 623 -11.15 16.94 0.38
CA ILE A 623 -10.18 16.62 -0.67
C ILE A 623 -10.65 15.37 -1.41
N HIS A 624 -10.65 15.40 -2.77
CA HIS A 624 -11.09 14.25 -3.55
C HIS A 624 -10.47 14.21 -4.95
N GLY A 625 -10.13 13.00 -5.43
CA GLY A 625 -9.73 12.72 -6.79
C GLY A 625 -10.93 12.31 -7.67
N ASP A 626 -11.01 12.80 -8.89
CA ASP A 626 -12.14 12.48 -9.80
C ASP A 626 -12.13 11.02 -10.30
N LYS A 627 -10.93 10.43 -10.39
CA LYS A 627 -10.75 9.03 -10.78
C LYS A 627 -10.79 8.05 -9.61
N ASP A 628 -11.30 8.48 -8.48
CA ASP A 628 -11.57 7.62 -7.34
C ASP A 628 -12.83 6.79 -7.61
N TYR A 629 -12.63 5.50 -7.89
CA TYR A 629 -13.72 4.56 -8.10
C TYR A 629 -13.96 3.66 -6.88
N ARG A 630 -13.06 3.71 -5.90
CA ARG A 630 -13.23 3.08 -4.59
C ARG A 630 -14.23 3.85 -3.73
N VAL A 631 -13.99 5.15 -3.55
CA VAL A 631 -14.94 6.10 -2.96
C VAL A 631 -15.28 7.13 -4.03
N PRO A 632 -16.34 6.92 -4.83
CA PRO A 632 -16.61 7.74 -5.99
C PRO A 632 -16.75 9.22 -5.65
N ILE A 633 -16.25 10.07 -6.56
CA ILE A 633 -16.25 11.54 -6.42
C ILE A 633 -17.63 12.12 -6.01
N GLY A 634 -18.72 11.40 -6.32
CA GLY A 634 -20.07 11.79 -5.90
C GLY A 634 -20.23 11.98 -4.39
N GLU A 635 -19.46 11.24 -3.57
CA GLU A 635 -19.43 11.40 -2.12
C GLU A 635 -18.86 12.78 -1.73
N GLY A 636 -17.72 13.16 -2.31
CA GLY A 636 -17.11 14.47 -2.08
C GLY A 636 -17.95 15.63 -2.61
N LEU A 637 -18.57 15.49 -3.78
CA LEU A 637 -19.45 16.51 -4.36
C LEU A 637 -20.72 16.70 -3.53
N ARG A 638 -21.30 15.62 -3.01
CA ARG A 638 -22.47 15.70 -2.14
C ARG A 638 -22.11 16.34 -0.79
N LEU A 639 -21.00 15.93 -0.18
CA LEU A 639 -20.50 16.57 1.05
C LEU A 639 -20.29 18.07 0.82
N TRP A 640 -19.63 18.46 -0.26
CA TRP A 640 -19.41 19.86 -0.59
C TRP A 640 -20.69 20.63 -0.76
N TRP A 641 -21.67 20.06 -1.49
CA TRP A 641 -22.99 20.68 -1.63
C TRP A 641 -23.71 20.82 -0.28
N ASP A 642 -23.68 19.80 0.55
CA ASP A 642 -24.30 19.82 1.87
C ASP A 642 -23.72 20.91 2.77
N LEU A 643 -22.39 21.13 2.72
CA LEU A 643 -21.74 22.23 3.44
C LEU A 643 -22.13 23.59 2.88
N MET A 644 -22.11 23.76 1.54
CA MET A 644 -22.40 25.05 0.88
C MET A 644 -23.85 25.46 1.01
N SER A 645 -24.79 24.54 0.88
CA SER A 645 -26.24 24.84 0.92
C SER A 645 -26.71 25.28 2.32
N ARG A 646 -25.89 25.16 3.34
CA ARG A 646 -26.17 25.54 4.72
C ARG A 646 -25.48 26.85 5.14
N GLN A 647 -24.67 27.46 4.25
CA GLN A 647 -24.01 28.72 4.54
C GLN A 647 -24.91 29.90 4.23
N GLU A 648 -25.16 30.72 5.24
CA GLU A 648 -25.92 31.96 5.10
C GLU A 648 -25.06 33.12 4.56
N ASP A 649 -23.77 33.15 4.89
CA ASP A 649 -22.79 34.13 4.46
C ASP A 649 -21.78 33.53 3.47
N PRO A 650 -21.90 33.80 2.16
CA PRO A 650 -20.96 33.27 1.17
C PRO A 650 -19.53 33.83 1.29
N GLU A 651 -19.36 35.04 1.86
CA GLU A 651 -18.05 35.67 2.02
C GLU A 651 -17.30 35.14 3.27
N GLY A 652 -18.04 34.76 4.31
CA GLY A 652 -17.51 34.18 5.54
C GLY A 652 -17.29 32.67 5.52
N GLN A 653 -17.31 32.05 4.35
CA GLN A 653 -17.24 30.62 4.13
C GLN A 653 -15.94 29.98 4.70
N PRO A 654 -16.03 29.15 5.77
CA PRO A 654 -14.83 28.57 6.40
C PRO A 654 -14.36 27.28 5.73
N HIS A 655 -15.24 26.60 4.97
CA HIS A 655 -14.91 25.32 4.34
C HIS A 655 -14.12 25.52 3.04
N ARG A 656 -13.35 24.51 2.62
CA ARG A 656 -12.60 24.50 1.36
C ARG A 656 -12.76 23.14 0.67
N PHE A 657 -12.65 23.11 -0.67
CA PHE A 657 -12.63 21.87 -1.46
C PHE A 657 -11.39 21.85 -2.37
N LEU A 658 -10.47 20.94 -2.10
CA LEU A 658 -9.32 20.68 -2.95
C LEU A 658 -9.65 19.49 -3.87
N TYR A 659 -9.83 19.77 -5.15
CA TYR A 659 -10.25 18.80 -6.15
C TYR A 659 -9.13 18.48 -7.12
N PHE A 660 -8.88 17.18 -7.36
CA PHE A 660 -7.88 16.68 -8.29
C PHE A 660 -8.55 15.93 -9.44
N PRO A 661 -8.64 16.50 -10.65
CA PRO A 661 -9.38 15.90 -11.77
C PRO A 661 -8.72 14.64 -12.35
N ASP A 662 -7.47 14.37 -12.05
CA ASP A 662 -6.66 13.28 -12.63
C ASP A 662 -6.03 12.32 -11.60
N GLU A 663 -6.24 12.56 -10.30
CA GLU A 663 -5.86 11.62 -9.24
C GLU A 663 -7.01 10.66 -8.89
N ASN A 664 -6.62 9.53 -8.28
CA ASN A 664 -7.52 8.48 -7.83
C ASN A 664 -7.83 8.57 -6.32
N HIS A 665 -8.07 7.42 -5.67
CA HIS A 665 -8.25 7.32 -4.22
C HIS A 665 -7.02 7.81 -3.44
N TRP A 666 -5.88 7.87 -4.08
CA TRP A 666 -4.60 8.34 -3.55
C TRP A 666 -4.03 9.49 -4.39
N ILE A 667 -3.30 10.41 -3.75
CA ILE A 667 -2.54 11.43 -4.46
C ILE A 667 -1.14 10.86 -4.72
N LEU A 668 -0.84 10.56 -5.98
CA LEU A 668 0.36 9.82 -6.38
C LEU A 668 1.39 10.66 -7.12
N THR A 669 0.95 11.73 -7.80
CA THR A 669 1.84 12.65 -8.53
C THR A 669 2.67 13.49 -7.54
N PRO A 670 4.01 13.59 -7.70
CA PRO A 670 4.86 14.30 -6.76
C PRO A 670 4.43 15.75 -6.49
N GLN A 671 4.09 16.50 -7.55
CA GLN A 671 3.68 17.90 -7.41
C GLN A 671 2.29 18.04 -6.78
N HIS A 672 1.36 17.10 -7.05
CA HIS A 672 0.07 17.07 -6.36
C HIS A 672 0.23 16.76 -4.87
N ALA A 673 1.17 15.89 -4.49
CA ALA A 673 1.47 15.64 -3.09
C ALA A 673 1.96 16.92 -2.37
N ILE A 674 2.79 17.74 -3.03
CA ILE A 674 3.21 19.05 -2.50
C ILE A 674 2.01 19.97 -2.30
N VAL A 675 1.18 20.15 -3.31
CA VAL A 675 -0.05 20.98 -3.25
C VAL A 675 -0.98 20.49 -2.14
N TRP A 676 -1.13 19.15 -2.01
CA TRP A 676 -1.93 18.54 -0.95
C TRP A 676 -1.43 18.95 0.44
N TYR A 677 -0.12 18.76 0.70
CA TYR A 677 0.46 19.11 2.00
C TYR A 677 0.44 20.60 2.29
N GLN A 678 0.73 21.45 1.29
CA GLN A 678 0.66 22.90 1.44
C GLN A 678 -0.76 23.34 1.81
N THR A 679 -1.77 22.83 1.12
CA THR A 679 -3.19 23.16 1.39
C THR A 679 -3.62 22.67 2.77
N VAL A 680 -3.29 21.41 3.12
CA VAL A 680 -3.65 20.84 4.42
C VAL A 680 -2.98 21.60 5.56
N THR A 681 -1.69 21.86 5.47
CA THR A 681 -0.97 22.61 6.52
C THR A 681 -1.44 24.05 6.63
N GLY A 682 -1.67 24.74 5.50
CA GLY A 682 -2.21 26.09 5.51
C GLY A 682 -3.60 26.17 6.15
N PHE A 683 -4.47 25.20 5.84
CA PHE A 683 -5.81 25.13 6.43
C PHE A 683 -5.76 24.85 7.95
N LEU A 684 -4.93 23.90 8.38
CA LEU A 684 -4.74 23.59 9.80
C LEU A 684 -4.10 24.77 10.54
N ASP A 685 -3.06 25.38 10.00
CA ASP A 685 -2.39 26.55 10.59
C ASP A 685 -3.37 27.73 10.76
N HIS A 686 -4.28 27.93 9.80
CA HIS A 686 -5.29 28.99 9.91
C HIS A 686 -6.26 28.74 11.06
N HIS A 687 -6.89 27.58 11.10
CA HIS A 687 -7.97 27.30 12.05
C HIS A 687 -7.49 26.86 13.43
N VAL A 688 -6.30 26.26 13.54
CA VAL A 688 -5.73 25.76 14.81
C VAL A 688 -4.77 26.75 15.45
N LEU A 689 -3.97 27.47 14.62
CA LEU A 689 -2.92 28.36 15.10
C LEU A 689 -3.25 29.83 14.88
N GLY A 690 -4.36 30.18 14.22
CA GLY A 690 -4.78 31.56 13.95
C GLY A 690 -3.90 32.30 12.94
N LYS A 691 -3.13 31.57 12.09
CA LYS A 691 -2.33 32.18 11.03
C LYS A 691 -3.20 32.51 9.81
N ASP A 692 -2.70 33.37 8.92
CA ASP A 692 -3.37 33.61 7.64
C ASP A 692 -3.34 32.34 6.78
N PHE A 693 -4.45 32.07 6.06
CA PHE A 693 -4.50 30.96 5.11
C PHE A 693 -3.82 31.37 3.80
N GLU A 694 -2.65 30.81 3.55
CA GLU A 694 -1.92 30.99 2.31
C GLU A 694 -2.33 29.91 1.28
N VAL A 695 -2.96 30.34 0.18
CA VAL A 695 -3.26 29.43 -0.93
C VAL A 695 -1.95 29.06 -1.62
N PRO A 696 -1.70 27.76 -1.91
CA PRO A 696 -0.52 27.35 -2.67
C PRO A 696 -0.41 28.06 -4.01
N GLU A 697 0.80 28.52 -4.38
CA GLU A 697 1.05 29.30 -5.61
C GLU A 697 0.51 28.63 -6.87
N LEU A 698 0.57 27.29 -6.95
CA LEU A 698 0.10 26.53 -8.12
C LEU A 698 -1.45 26.38 -8.18
N LEU A 699 -2.19 26.96 -7.23
CA LEU A 699 -3.66 26.94 -7.23
C LEU A 699 -4.28 28.29 -7.60
N TYR A 700 -3.47 29.25 -7.98
CA TYR A 700 -3.93 30.55 -8.49
C TYR A 700 -4.27 30.49 -9.98
#